data_444905aef7f3a8aeafe984eaae6a5c60
#
_entry.id   444905aef7f3a8aeafe984eaae6a5c60
#
_cell.length_a   1.000
_cell.length_b   1.000
_cell.length_c   1.000
_cell.angle_alpha   90.00
_cell.angle_beta   90.00
_cell.angle_gamma   90.00
#
_symmetry.space_group_name_H-M   'P 1'
#
loop_
_entity.id
_entity.type
_entity.pdbx_description
1 polymer ?
#
loop_
_entity_poly.entity_id
_entity_poly.type
_entity_poly.pdbx_seq_one_letter_code
_entity_poly.pdbx_strand_id
1 'polypeptide(L)'
;MGLLTLALGLLVTFIICSLWRGKNKHPSMWWIYFFLQTALLILIRILYRLRVVGIENMPKEGGVLLVCNHVSYVDVIILGVLSPRPIKFLSYEGFERSWITRLIMRTMRTIPVAESKAKDAIHKASDALKAGEVVCIFPEGHVTRNGGILPLSRGFELIARRANVPIMPVAIDGLWGSIFSFRGGKFFWKLPKHFRRPVAVVWGEPYGASEYAATRFKLLELAATAFALRPSLQGHLAKDVVQGLMLKGSSTAVIDRTEKRRIFSGYLTLTLSWFFAQTLKKSTSKNRVAIVLPPGIGATIANIACVLADKVPVNINFTLGRTPLLHCLKQADVDCFISAQVFKEKLSEKFPDFPWSGNFIDIGDALQKIKRWKIAGWLGLLSFLPTRLACSVLGVPRHGGDAEAALLFTSGSSGDPKGVVLSHRNLLANLRQIEDSDILPEHSKLLSSLPVFHSFGFTVGIWYALSRETVLITTPSPLDTVACVNAIKEEAVTITVGTPTFLRPYLRRATKEDLKSLQWVVAGAEKLPDDLVQGFTDELDTPMLEGYGITEASPVISVNVPNQVDAEAPGGVWQGHQIGSVGRPLIGIALRFRDIDTNEILAPGQTGLLEVRGENIFNHYLSDPHRTREALVDGWYRTGDLARMDENGFLYLAGRLSRFSKIGGEMVPHGTIEQAILKVLNLQGAAEIVLAVSSQVDPQKGEQLVVLHTMDMDAEMVKKGLVAAGLPNLWVPKLFKKVPKMPILGTGKLDLNTLKRLAGG
;
A
#
# COMPACT_ATOMS: atom_id res chain seq x y z
N MET A 1 -25.09 -8.95 26.24
CA MET A 1 -26.35 -8.20 26.31
C MET A 1 -26.32 -7.07 27.34
N GLY A 2 -25.98 -7.28 28.61
CA GLY A 2 -26.00 -6.25 29.64
C GLY A 2 -25.21 -4.97 29.39
N LEU A 3 -23.97 -5.07 28.80
CA LEU A 3 -23.14 -3.91 28.43
C LEU A 3 -23.75 -3.09 27.28
N LEU A 4 -24.39 -3.75 26.32
CA LEU A 4 -25.06 -3.07 25.20
C LEU A 4 -26.33 -2.33 25.68
N THR A 5 -27.08 -2.92 26.60
CA THR A 5 -28.25 -2.30 27.22
C THR A 5 -27.87 -1.11 28.12
N LEU A 6 -26.75 -1.23 28.85
CA LEU A 6 -26.20 -0.13 29.64
C LEU A 6 -25.71 1.01 28.74
N ALA A 7 -25.03 0.67 27.64
CA ALA A 7 -24.56 1.62 26.63
C ALA A 7 -25.72 2.38 25.96
N LEU A 8 -26.77 1.64 25.58
CA LEU A 8 -28.00 2.23 25.02
C LEU A 8 -28.73 3.10 26.06
N GLY A 9 -28.81 2.65 27.31
CA GLY A 9 -29.39 3.41 28.40
C GLY A 9 -28.65 4.71 28.70
N LEU A 10 -27.31 4.69 28.78
CA LEU A 10 -26.47 5.87 28.95
C LEU A 10 -26.58 6.81 27.78
N LEU A 11 -26.60 6.30 26.55
CA LEU A 11 -26.80 7.09 25.35
C LEU A 11 -28.16 7.76 25.33
N VAL A 12 -29.24 7.04 25.67
CA VAL A 12 -30.59 7.58 25.76
C VAL A 12 -30.69 8.66 26.86
N THR A 13 -30.09 8.43 28.02
CA THR A 13 -30.05 9.39 29.13
C THR A 13 -29.22 10.64 28.75
N PHE A 14 -28.07 10.47 28.09
CA PHE A 14 -27.30 11.58 27.54
C PHE A 14 -28.11 12.39 26.53
N ILE A 15 -28.84 11.71 25.67
CA ILE A 15 -29.77 12.30 24.70
C ILE A 15 -30.84 13.14 25.40
N ILE A 16 -31.52 12.58 26.41
CA ILE A 16 -32.57 13.26 27.15
C ILE A 16 -32.05 14.51 27.86
N CYS A 17 -30.92 14.42 28.55
CA CYS A 17 -30.30 15.55 29.25
C CYS A 17 -29.79 16.66 28.32
N SER A 18 -29.32 16.30 27.15
CA SER A 18 -28.86 17.26 26.14
C SER A 18 -30.03 18.04 25.51
N LEU A 19 -31.20 17.37 25.30
CA LEU A 19 -32.46 18.02 24.87
C LEU A 19 -33.00 19.01 25.91
N TRP A 20 -32.91 18.64 27.18
CA TRP A 20 -33.39 19.48 28.29
C TRP A 20 -32.54 20.74 28.47
N ARG A 21 -31.21 20.63 28.26
CA ARG A 21 -30.24 21.76 28.27
C ARG A 21 -30.55 22.79 27.18
N GLY A 22 -31.09 22.38 26.02
CA GLY A 22 -31.47 23.29 24.93
C GLY A 22 -32.59 24.28 25.28
N LYS A 23 -33.39 23.97 26.27
CA LYS A 23 -34.54 24.79 26.72
C LYS A 23 -34.25 25.66 27.99
N ASN A 24 -33.32 25.24 28.86
CA ASN A 24 -33.05 25.92 30.14
C ASN A 24 -31.57 26.23 30.32
N LYS A 25 -31.22 27.50 30.40
CA LYS A 25 -29.84 28.00 30.67
C LYS A 25 -29.40 27.86 32.15
N HIS A 26 -29.92 26.90 32.91
CA HIS A 26 -29.65 26.81 34.35
C HIS A 26 -28.27 26.14 34.63
N PRO A 27 -27.43 26.72 35.53
CA PRO A 27 -26.09 26.24 35.87
C PRO A 27 -26.04 24.80 36.41
N SER A 28 -27.10 24.35 37.10
CA SER A 28 -27.19 23.02 37.70
C SER A 28 -27.16 21.86 36.68
N MET A 29 -27.47 22.12 35.43
CA MET A 29 -27.51 21.10 34.35
C MET A 29 -26.12 20.81 33.79
N TRP A 30 -25.13 21.66 34.03
CA TRP A 30 -23.75 21.45 33.60
C TRP A 30 -23.16 20.15 34.20
N TRP A 31 -23.47 19.89 35.47
CA TRP A 31 -23.00 18.68 36.17
C TRP A 31 -23.55 17.40 35.59
N ILE A 32 -24.84 17.38 35.19
CA ILE A 32 -25.47 16.21 34.58
C ILE A 32 -24.86 15.92 33.21
N TYR A 33 -24.63 16.96 32.40
CA TYR A 33 -23.97 16.81 31.10
C TYR A 33 -22.54 16.28 31.25
N PHE A 34 -21.78 16.85 32.17
CA PHE A 34 -20.41 16.43 32.47
C PHE A 34 -20.39 14.97 32.99
N PHE A 35 -21.31 14.63 33.87
CA PHE A 35 -21.41 13.26 34.39
C PHE A 35 -21.73 12.25 33.27
N LEU A 36 -22.69 12.56 32.38
CA LEU A 36 -23.07 11.70 31.27
C LEU A 36 -21.99 11.61 30.20
N GLN A 37 -21.33 12.70 29.88
CA GLN A 37 -20.17 12.70 28.99
C GLN A 37 -19.05 11.84 29.55
N THR A 38 -18.78 11.95 30.85
CA THR A 38 -17.78 11.13 31.55
C THR A 38 -18.16 9.65 31.55
N ALA A 39 -19.43 9.33 31.85
CA ALA A 39 -19.93 7.96 31.82
C ALA A 39 -19.84 7.35 30.40
N LEU A 40 -20.18 8.11 29.37
CA LEU A 40 -20.07 7.67 27.98
C LEU A 40 -18.58 7.53 27.55
N LEU A 41 -17.71 8.42 28.03
CA LEU A 41 -16.26 8.31 27.83
C LEU A 41 -15.70 7.03 28.46
N ILE A 42 -16.12 6.71 29.70
CA ILE A 42 -15.73 5.47 30.39
C ILE A 42 -16.20 4.26 29.58
N LEU A 43 -17.44 4.26 29.11
CA LEU A 43 -18.02 3.18 28.30
C LEU A 43 -17.23 3.02 26.98
N ILE A 44 -16.93 4.12 26.27
CA ILE A 44 -16.16 4.08 25.04
C ILE A 44 -14.73 3.55 25.32
N ARG A 45 -14.11 3.93 26.44
CA ARG A 45 -12.80 3.40 26.84
C ARG A 45 -12.83 1.91 27.22
N ILE A 46 -13.96 1.41 27.69
CA ILE A 46 -14.18 -0.03 27.92
C ILE A 46 -14.30 -0.78 26.59
N LEU A 47 -15.06 -0.23 25.63
CA LEU A 47 -15.32 -0.85 24.33
C LEU A 47 -14.13 -0.70 23.36
N TYR A 48 -13.39 0.42 23.45
CA TYR A 48 -12.27 0.76 22.60
C TYR A 48 -11.02 1.10 23.41
N ARG A 49 -9.86 0.77 22.85
CA ARG A 49 -8.56 1.27 23.38
C ARG A 49 -8.25 2.59 22.69
N LEU A 50 -8.74 3.68 23.27
CA LEU A 50 -8.54 5.01 22.69
C LEU A 50 -7.10 5.51 22.90
N ARG A 51 -6.52 6.06 21.83
CA ARG A 51 -5.32 6.89 21.85
C ARG A 51 -5.68 8.24 21.23
N VAL A 52 -5.47 9.31 21.97
CA VAL A 52 -5.81 10.67 21.58
C VAL A 52 -4.54 11.51 21.59
N VAL A 53 -4.27 12.20 20.49
CA VAL A 53 -3.08 13.04 20.32
C VAL A 53 -3.51 14.41 19.78
N GLY A 54 -2.89 15.48 20.25
CA GLY A 54 -3.07 16.85 19.73
C GLY A 54 -4.41 17.50 20.11
N ILE A 55 -5.16 16.96 21.06
CA ILE A 55 -6.44 17.55 21.47
C ILE A 55 -6.25 18.94 22.11
N GLU A 56 -5.09 19.21 22.66
CA GLU A 56 -4.63 20.51 23.20
C GLU A 56 -4.57 21.59 22.13
N ASN A 57 -4.48 21.25 20.85
CA ASN A 57 -4.51 22.19 19.72
C ASN A 57 -5.89 22.84 19.53
N MET A 58 -6.94 22.32 20.20
CA MET A 58 -8.28 22.86 20.09
C MET A 58 -8.32 24.28 20.68
N PRO A 59 -8.68 25.32 19.90
CA PRO A 59 -8.86 26.66 20.40
C PRO A 59 -9.87 26.72 21.54
N LYS A 60 -9.50 27.34 22.65
CA LYS A 60 -10.35 27.46 23.84
C LYS A 60 -11.60 28.28 23.57
N GLU A 61 -11.50 29.29 22.72
CA GLU A 61 -12.54 30.25 22.36
C GLU A 61 -12.59 30.49 20.86
N GLY A 62 -13.62 31.14 20.36
CA GLY A 62 -13.83 31.45 18.96
C GLY A 62 -14.37 30.26 18.14
N GLY A 63 -14.82 30.55 16.94
CA GLY A 63 -15.30 29.53 16.02
C GLY A 63 -14.16 28.71 15.41
N VAL A 64 -14.37 27.41 15.26
CA VAL A 64 -13.41 26.52 14.60
C VAL A 64 -14.17 25.48 13.77
N LEU A 65 -13.74 25.29 12.52
CA LEU A 65 -14.30 24.26 11.66
C LEU A 65 -13.43 23.01 11.72
N LEU A 66 -13.95 21.96 12.33
CA LEU A 66 -13.30 20.65 12.30
C LEU A 66 -13.58 19.96 10.97
N VAL A 67 -12.53 19.48 10.33
CA VAL A 67 -12.60 18.70 9.10
C VAL A 67 -12.00 17.32 9.38
N CYS A 68 -12.84 16.27 9.32
CA CYS A 68 -12.46 14.93 9.73
C CYS A 68 -12.75 13.91 8.63
N ASN A 69 -11.90 12.87 8.51
CA ASN A 69 -12.20 11.70 7.69
C ASN A 69 -13.37 10.90 8.30
N HIS A 70 -14.14 10.20 7.46
CA HIS A 70 -15.35 9.49 7.89
C HIS A 70 -15.22 7.98 7.69
N VAL A 71 -14.90 7.25 8.75
CA VAL A 71 -14.60 5.80 8.72
C VAL A 71 -15.79 4.97 9.18
N SER A 72 -16.62 5.52 10.07
CA SER A 72 -17.67 4.78 10.76
C SER A 72 -18.75 5.71 11.33
N TYR A 73 -19.96 5.24 11.48
CA TYR A 73 -21.02 6.00 12.18
C TYR A 73 -20.70 6.33 13.65
N VAL A 74 -19.74 5.65 14.27
CA VAL A 74 -19.28 5.92 15.65
C VAL A 74 -18.36 7.14 15.74
N ASP A 75 -17.83 7.64 14.61
CA ASP A 75 -16.91 8.78 14.57
C ASP A 75 -17.50 10.00 15.28
N VAL A 76 -18.77 10.29 14.99
CA VAL A 76 -19.52 11.42 15.58
C VAL A 76 -19.58 11.33 17.11
N ILE A 77 -19.80 10.12 17.63
CA ILE A 77 -19.90 9.87 19.07
C ILE A 77 -18.53 10.03 19.73
N ILE A 78 -17.49 9.44 19.12
CA ILE A 78 -16.11 9.52 19.64
C ILE A 78 -15.63 10.97 19.67
N LEU A 79 -15.81 11.72 18.58
CA LEU A 79 -15.42 13.14 18.53
C LEU A 79 -16.19 13.98 19.55
N GLY A 80 -17.52 13.77 19.64
CA GLY A 80 -18.38 14.52 20.57
C GLY A 80 -18.03 14.30 22.04
N VAL A 81 -17.58 13.07 22.39
CA VAL A 81 -17.20 12.71 23.76
C VAL A 81 -15.79 13.19 24.10
N LEU A 82 -14.86 13.12 23.13
CA LEU A 82 -13.47 13.51 23.34
C LEU A 82 -13.30 15.04 23.36
N SER A 83 -14.10 15.77 22.59
CA SER A 83 -13.93 17.22 22.43
C SER A 83 -14.13 17.98 23.76
N PRO A 84 -13.20 18.89 24.11
CA PRO A 84 -13.36 19.78 25.29
C PRO A 84 -14.47 20.81 25.10
N ARG A 85 -14.93 21.05 23.86
CA ARG A 85 -15.97 21.99 23.50
C ARG A 85 -17.11 21.28 22.79
N PRO A 86 -18.39 21.67 22.98
CA PRO A 86 -19.52 21.07 22.26
C PRO A 86 -19.36 21.22 20.74
N ILE A 87 -19.54 20.15 20.00
CA ILE A 87 -19.47 20.12 18.54
C ILE A 87 -20.86 20.10 17.94
N LYS A 88 -21.11 20.91 16.90
CA LYS A 88 -22.24 20.79 16.00
C LYS A 88 -21.79 20.01 14.74
N PHE A 89 -22.48 18.94 14.42
CA PHE A 89 -22.14 18.13 13.23
C PHE A 89 -23.04 18.49 12.05
N LEU A 90 -22.46 18.55 10.84
CA LEU A 90 -23.24 18.54 9.61
C LEU A 90 -23.64 17.09 9.32
N SER A 91 -24.94 16.85 9.11
CA SER A 91 -25.48 15.49 8.92
C SER A 91 -26.52 15.46 7.81
N TYR A 92 -26.57 14.37 7.06
CA TYR A 92 -27.55 14.19 5.98
C TYR A 92 -28.99 14.18 6.49
N GLU A 93 -29.89 14.98 5.89
CA GLU A 93 -31.30 15.14 6.30
C GLU A 93 -32.06 13.81 6.28
N GLY A 94 -31.68 12.86 5.42
CA GLY A 94 -32.31 11.54 5.32
C GLY A 94 -32.26 10.70 6.60
N PHE A 95 -31.34 10.97 7.52
CA PHE A 95 -31.29 10.32 8.83
C PHE A 95 -32.44 10.76 9.74
N GLU A 96 -33.16 11.85 9.47
CA GLU A 96 -34.33 12.27 10.24
C GLU A 96 -35.58 11.41 10.02
N ARG A 97 -35.54 10.43 9.12
CA ARG A 97 -36.69 9.54 8.83
C ARG A 97 -37.08 8.65 10.03
N SER A 98 -36.08 8.18 10.81
CA SER A 98 -36.34 7.40 12.03
C SER A 98 -36.50 8.33 13.24
N TRP A 99 -37.41 8.01 14.14
CA TRP A 99 -37.56 8.77 15.37
C TRP A 99 -36.33 8.70 16.28
N ILE A 100 -35.60 7.58 16.29
CA ILE A 100 -34.35 7.38 17.05
C ILE A 100 -33.26 8.28 16.50
N THR A 101 -33.02 8.24 15.20
CA THR A 101 -31.95 9.06 14.55
C THR A 101 -32.30 10.54 14.65
N ARG A 102 -33.57 10.93 14.50
CA ARG A 102 -34.02 12.32 14.71
C ARG A 102 -33.75 12.79 16.14
N LEU A 103 -33.96 11.93 17.13
CA LEU A 103 -33.68 12.24 18.53
C LEU A 103 -32.17 12.45 18.73
N ILE A 104 -31.31 11.58 18.17
CA ILE A 104 -29.85 11.69 18.20
C ILE A 104 -29.42 13.01 17.54
N MET A 105 -29.91 13.32 16.34
CA MET A 105 -29.54 14.51 15.59
C MET A 105 -29.93 15.80 16.34
N ARG A 106 -31.12 15.85 16.92
CA ARG A 106 -31.56 16.99 17.76
C ARG A 106 -30.68 17.16 18.99
N THR A 107 -30.29 16.08 19.63
CA THR A 107 -29.43 16.05 20.80
C THR A 107 -28.03 16.58 20.49
N MET A 108 -27.46 16.14 19.39
CA MET A 108 -26.14 16.56 18.92
C MET A 108 -26.19 17.93 18.23
N ARG A 109 -27.35 18.60 18.21
CA ARG A 109 -27.56 19.89 17.55
C ARG A 109 -27.04 19.92 16.13
N THR A 110 -27.26 18.83 15.38
CA THR A 110 -26.77 18.69 14.02
C THR A 110 -27.40 19.75 13.11
N ILE A 111 -26.60 20.17 12.11
CA ILE A 111 -27.05 21.02 11.02
C ILE A 111 -27.43 20.08 9.87
N PRO A 112 -28.74 19.97 9.50
CA PRO A 112 -29.15 19.09 8.43
C PRO A 112 -28.65 19.60 7.08
N VAL A 113 -28.12 18.67 6.26
CA VAL A 113 -27.65 18.93 4.90
C VAL A 113 -28.50 18.10 3.93
N ALA A 114 -29.07 18.74 2.93
CA ALA A 114 -29.69 18.11 1.77
C ALA A 114 -29.13 18.75 0.52
N GLU A 115 -29.05 18.01 -0.58
CA GLU A 115 -28.54 18.54 -1.87
C GLU A 115 -29.31 19.78 -2.33
N SER A 116 -30.65 19.76 -2.18
CA SER A 116 -31.52 20.89 -2.50
C SER A 116 -31.39 22.10 -1.56
N LYS A 117 -30.78 21.92 -0.38
CA LYS A 117 -30.64 22.94 0.69
C LYS A 117 -29.20 23.19 1.10
N ALA A 118 -28.22 22.84 0.24
CA ALA A 118 -26.81 22.98 0.55
C ALA A 118 -26.40 24.42 0.93
N LYS A 119 -26.99 25.43 0.31
CA LYS A 119 -26.77 26.84 0.65
C LYS A 119 -27.21 27.17 2.08
N ASP A 120 -28.37 26.68 2.52
CA ASP A 120 -28.88 26.87 3.87
C ASP A 120 -27.96 26.23 4.92
N ALA A 121 -27.45 25.03 4.64
CA ALA A 121 -26.53 24.37 5.54
C ALA A 121 -25.22 25.15 5.68
N ILE A 122 -24.68 25.71 4.56
CA ILE A 122 -23.47 26.57 4.58
C ILE A 122 -23.74 27.82 5.41
N HIS A 123 -24.90 28.48 5.25
CA HIS A 123 -25.27 29.65 6.05
C HIS A 123 -25.34 29.34 7.54
N LYS A 124 -26.10 28.30 7.93
CA LYS A 124 -26.27 27.88 9.33
C LYS A 124 -24.94 27.50 9.99
N ALA A 125 -24.08 26.77 9.25
CA ALA A 125 -22.75 26.40 9.73
C ALA A 125 -21.86 27.64 9.92
N SER A 126 -21.85 28.57 8.95
CA SER A 126 -21.09 29.81 9.06
C SER A 126 -21.56 30.71 10.20
N ASP A 127 -22.88 30.79 10.41
CA ASP A 127 -23.43 31.61 11.51
C ASP A 127 -23.11 31.00 12.88
N ALA A 128 -23.15 29.68 13.02
CA ALA A 128 -22.72 28.99 14.23
C ALA A 128 -21.22 29.26 14.53
N LEU A 129 -20.36 29.19 13.50
CA LEU A 129 -18.95 29.50 13.63
C LEU A 129 -18.69 30.94 14.01
N LYS A 130 -19.41 31.93 13.42
CA LYS A 130 -19.34 33.35 13.81
C LYS A 130 -19.78 33.58 15.25
N ALA A 131 -20.72 32.76 15.74
CA ALA A 131 -21.14 32.80 17.15
C ALA A 131 -20.12 32.15 18.10
N GLY A 132 -18.95 31.74 17.61
CA GLY A 132 -17.88 31.17 18.42
C GLY A 132 -18.05 29.67 18.69
N GLU A 133 -18.94 28.96 17.96
CA GLU A 133 -19.18 27.53 18.16
C GLU A 133 -18.19 26.68 17.36
N VAL A 134 -18.06 25.41 17.76
CA VAL A 134 -17.31 24.40 17.02
C VAL A 134 -18.25 23.65 16.06
N VAL A 135 -17.91 23.61 14.78
CA VAL A 135 -18.65 22.88 13.78
C VAL A 135 -17.77 21.79 13.19
N CYS A 136 -18.28 20.58 13.04
CA CYS A 136 -17.58 19.47 12.41
C CYS A 136 -18.24 19.06 11.10
N ILE A 137 -17.44 18.91 10.07
CA ILE A 137 -17.84 18.38 8.77
C ILE A 137 -16.99 17.17 8.40
N PHE A 138 -17.63 16.17 7.83
CA PHE A 138 -16.99 15.08 7.11
C PHE A 138 -17.03 15.43 5.61
N PRO A 139 -15.97 16.00 5.04
CA PRO A 139 -16.03 16.57 3.69
C PRO A 139 -16.19 15.51 2.60
N GLU A 140 -16.01 14.25 2.94
CA GLU A 140 -16.27 13.10 2.07
C GLU A 140 -17.77 12.91 1.76
N GLY A 141 -18.63 13.49 2.58
CA GLY A 141 -20.11 13.38 2.46
C GLY A 141 -20.68 12.03 2.88
N HIS A 142 -19.87 10.98 2.90
CA HIS A 142 -20.28 9.61 3.24
C HIS A 142 -19.21 8.90 4.06
N VAL A 143 -19.61 7.84 4.77
CA VAL A 143 -18.67 6.91 5.39
C VAL A 143 -17.85 6.23 4.28
N THR A 144 -16.53 6.13 4.47
CA THR A 144 -15.64 5.52 3.48
C THR A 144 -16.12 4.13 3.04
N ARG A 145 -15.89 3.80 1.78
CA ARG A 145 -16.24 2.50 1.17
C ARG A 145 -15.01 1.58 1.00
N ASN A 146 -13.81 2.14 1.09
CA ASN A 146 -12.55 1.43 0.91
C ASN A 146 -11.55 1.65 2.06
N GLY A 147 -12.02 2.25 3.17
CA GLY A 147 -11.19 2.56 4.35
C GLY A 147 -10.27 3.77 4.20
N GLY A 148 -10.00 4.24 2.99
CA GLY A 148 -9.22 5.45 2.71
C GLY A 148 -10.05 6.73 2.70
N ILE A 149 -9.37 7.88 2.53
CA ILE A 149 -10.01 9.19 2.42
C ILE A 149 -10.61 9.33 1.02
N LEU A 150 -11.92 9.49 0.96
CA LEU A 150 -12.67 9.70 -0.29
C LEU A 150 -12.46 11.11 -0.87
N PRO A 151 -12.99 11.42 -2.07
CA PRO A 151 -13.00 12.77 -2.61
C PRO A 151 -13.60 13.78 -1.61
N LEU A 152 -12.99 14.95 -1.48
CA LEU A 152 -13.43 15.97 -0.56
C LEU A 152 -14.32 17.00 -1.28
N SER A 153 -15.52 17.20 -0.79
CA SER A 153 -16.40 18.30 -1.23
C SER A 153 -15.85 19.64 -0.76
N ARG A 154 -15.75 20.64 -1.64
CA ARG A 154 -15.23 21.98 -1.33
C ARG A 154 -16.15 22.84 -0.43
N GLY A 155 -17.28 22.32 -0.01
CA GLY A 155 -18.23 23.04 0.85
C GLY A 155 -17.62 23.52 2.17
N PHE A 156 -16.67 22.78 2.73
CA PHE A 156 -15.96 23.18 3.95
C PHE A 156 -15.14 24.48 3.78
N GLU A 157 -14.52 24.67 2.61
CA GLU A 157 -13.76 25.91 2.32
C GLU A 157 -14.70 27.14 2.29
N LEU A 158 -15.87 26.99 1.66
CA LEU A 158 -16.87 28.06 1.59
C LEU A 158 -17.37 28.44 2.99
N ILE A 159 -17.63 27.44 3.84
CA ILE A 159 -18.05 27.66 5.25
C ILE A 159 -16.98 28.41 6.02
N ALA A 160 -15.72 27.95 5.97
CA ALA A 160 -14.61 28.54 6.69
C ALA A 160 -14.30 29.99 6.23
N ARG A 161 -14.26 30.23 4.90
CA ARG A 161 -14.04 31.56 4.32
C ARG A 161 -15.15 32.55 4.71
N ARG A 162 -16.43 32.11 4.62
CA ARG A 162 -17.58 32.95 4.98
C ARG A 162 -17.62 33.27 6.46
N ALA A 163 -17.20 32.37 7.31
CA ALA A 163 -17.14 32.58 8.74
C ALA A 163 -15.86 33.29 9.19
N ASN A 164 -14.83 33.33 8.36
CA ASN A 164 -13.47 33.82 8.67
C ASN A 164 -12.88 33.11 9.90
N VAL A 165 -12.93 31.78 9.92
CA VAL A 165 -12.45 30.93 11.02
C VAL A 165 -11.41 29.95 10.54
N PRO A 166 -10.49 29.49 11.42
CA PRO A 166 -9.53 28.46 11.06
C PRO A 166 -10.22 27.11 10.85
N ILE A 167 -9.60 26.29 9.98
CA ILE A 167 -9.89 24.87 9.86
C ILE A 167 -8.94 24.10 10.77
N MET A 168 -9.48 23.13 11.51
CA MET A 168 -8.70 22.19 12.31
C MET A 168 -8.95 20.78 11.77
N PRO A 169 -7.93 20.13 11.18
CA PRO A 169 -8.07 18.79 10.64
C PRO A 169 -8.03 17.77 11.77
N VAL A 170 -8.82 16.72 11.66
CA VAL A 170 -8.85 15.60 12.60
C VAL A 170 -8.83 14.29 11.83
N ALA A 171 -8.05 13.32 12.29
CA ALA A 171 -8.05 11.98 11.68
C ALA A 171 -8.41 10.91 12.71
N ILE A 172 -9.27 9.98 12.29
CA ILE A 172 -9.66 8.80 13.06
C ILE A 172 -9.15 7.56 12.33
N ASP A 173 -8.50 6.66 13.07
CA ASP A 173 -8.08 5.36 12.59
C ASP A 173 -8.53 4.24 13.51
N GLY A 174 -8.62 3.00 12.98
CA GLY A 174 -8.95 1.79 13.73
C GLY A 174 -10.44 1.42 13.72
N LEU A 175 -11.33 2.24 13.18
CA LEU A 175 -12.76 1.93 13.09
C LEU A 175 -13.16 1.19 11.80
N TRP A 176 -12.31 1.19 10.78
CA TRP A 176 -12.52 0.41 9.57
C TRP A 176 -12.54 -1.09 9.88
N GLY A 177 -13.57 -1.80 9.43
CA GLY A 177 -13.83 -3.21 9.80
C GLY A 177 -14.57 -3.38 11.15
N SER A 178 -15.01 -2.29 11.80
CA SER A 178 -15.98 -2.37 12.91
C SER A 178 -17.39 -2.71 12.40
N ILE A 179 -18.28 -3.10 13.30
CA ILE A 179 -19.70 -3.36 12.94
C ILE A 179 -20.40 -2.11 12.37
N PHE A 180 -19.88 -0.92 12.66
CA PHE A 180 -20.44 0.36 12.24
C PHE A 180 -19.76 0.94 10.98
N SER A 181 -18.81 0.22 10.37
CA SER A 181 -18.13 0.60 9.12
C SER A 181 -18.70 -0.18 7.93
N PHE A 182 -18.41 0.26 6.72
CA PHE A 182 -18.91 -0.39 5.49
C PHE A 182 -18.08 -1.61 5.03
N ARG A 183 -16.94 -1.89 5.64
CA ARG A 183 -16.07 -3.00 5.21
C ARG A 183 -16.85 -4.30 5.04
N GLY A 184 -16.67 -4.98 3.91
CA GLY A 184 -17.42 -6.16 3.52
C GLY A 184 -18.84 -5.85 3.01
N GLY A 185 -19.12 -4.61 2.58
CA GLY A 185 -20.37 -4.21 1.90
C GLY A 185 -21.60 -4.09 2.80
N LYS A 186 -21.47 -4.17 4.12
CA LYS A 186 -22.61 -4.18 5.05
C LYS A 186 -22.33 -3.37 6.31
N PHE A 187 -23.35 -2.66 6.80
CA PHE A 187 -23.38 -2.05 8.15
C PHE A 187 -24.14 -2.95 9.11
N PHE A 188 -23.79 -2.92 10.39
CA PHE A 188 -24.50 -3.52 11.55
C PHE A 188 -24.60 -5.06 11.57
N TRP A 189 -24.64 -5.74 10.44
CA TRP A 189 -24.83 -7.21 10.34
C TRP A 189 -23.50 -7.96 10.27
N LYS A 190 -22.60 -7.65 11.23
CA LYS A 190 -21.28 -8.28 11.34
C LYS A 190 -21.01 -8.68 12.78
N LEU A 191 -20.36 -9.80 12.98
CA LEU A 191 -19.84 -10.16 14.30
C LEU A 191 -18.59 -9.32 14.60
N PRO A 192 -18.43 -8.79 15.82
CA PRO A 192 -17.22 -8.06 16.20
C PRO A 192 -16.01 -9.00 16.21
N LYS A 193 -15.08 -8.81 15.28
CA LYS A 193 -13.84 -9.63 15.22
C LYS A 193 -12.89 -9.37 16.41
N HIS A 194 -12.99 -8.22 17.07
CA HIS A 194 -12.12 -7.84 18.19
C HIS A 194 -12.88 -7.14 19.31
N PHE A 195 -12.69 -7.64 20.53
CA PHE A 195 -13.09 -6.95 21.75
C PHE A 195 -12.03 -5.89 22.11
N ARG A 196 -12.43 -4.69 22.55
CA ARG A 196 -11.54 -3.56 22.84
C ARG A 196 -10.64 -3.17 21.69
N ARG A 197 -11.26 -2.89 20.52
CA ARG A 197 -10.56 -2.46 19.31
C ARG A 197 -9.73 -1.22 19.56
N PRO A 198 -8.43 -1.17 19.12
CA PRO A 198 -7.64 0.04 19.22
C PRO A 198 -8.17 1.10 18.23
N VAL A 199 -8.38 2.31 18.72
CA VAL A 199 -8.81 3.47 17.94
C VAL A 199 -7.90 4.64 18.28
N ALA A 200 -7.39 5.31 17.26
CA ALA A 200 -6.60 6.52 17.38
C ALA A 200 -7.37 7.73 16.85
N VAL A 201 -7.30 8.85 17.57
CA VAL A 201 -7.84 10.14 17.13
C VAL A 201 -6.72 11.17 17.23
N VAL A 202 -6.37 11.74 16.10
CA VAL A 202 -5.28 12.74 16.02
C VAL A 202 -5.87 14.08 15.60
N TRP A 203 -5.65 15.10 16.42
CA TRP A 203 -6.10 16.46 16.21
C TRP A 203 -4.93 17.29 15.72
N GLY A 204 -5.05 17.83 14.50
CA GLY A 204 -4.02 18.66 13.90
C GLY A 204 -4.04 20.10 14.42
N GLU A 205 -3.08 20.90 13.97
CA GLU A 205 -3.05 22.33 14.26
C GLU A 205 -4.07 23.07 13.40
N PRO A 206 -4.75 24.08 13.94
CA PRO A 206 -5.63 24.97 13.17
C PRO A 206 -4.83 25.77 12.14
N TYR A 207 -5.39 25.98 10.95
CA TYR A 207 -4.77 26.76 9.87
C TYR A 207 -5.78 27.65 9.16
N GLY A 208 -5.28 28.70 8.52
CA GLY A 208 -6.07 29.76 7.90
C GLY A 208 -6.37 29.55 6.42
N ALA A 209 -6.97 30.57 5.81
CA ALA A 209 -7.53 30.54 4.46
C ALA A 209 -6.48 30.30 3.35
N SER A 210 -5.21 30.65 3.55
CA SER A 210 -4.11 30.41 2.62
C SER A 210 -3.81 28.93 2.39
N GLU A 211 -4.15 28.08 3.38
CA GLU A 211 -3.82 26.65 3.35
C GLU A 211 -5.02 25.74 3.11
N TYR A 212 -6.22 26.27 2.86
CA TYR A 212 -7.42 25.42 2.67
C TYR A 212 -7.29 24.40 1.54
N ALA A 213 -6.61 24.76 0.46
CA ALA A 213 -6.35 23.84 -0.65
C ALA A 213 -5.52 22.61 -0.23
N ALA A 214 -4.66 22.74 0.80
CA ALA A 214 -3.82 21.65 1.30
C ALA A 214 -4.56 20.71 2.28
N THR A 215 -5.85 20.93 2.57
CA THR A 215 -6.61 20.15 3.57
C THR A 215 -6.49 18.64 3.37
N ARG A 216 -6.57 18.14 2.12
CA ARG A 216 -6.40 16.72 1.83
C ARG A 216 -5.03 16.20 2.29
N PHE A 217 -3.94 16.90 1.99
CA PHE A 217 -2.59 16.48 2.39
C PHE A 217 -2.43 16.50 3.91
N LYS A 218 -2.97 17.53 4.59
CA LYS A 218 -2.99 17.60 6.06
C LYS A 218 -3.78 16.41 6.67
N LEU A 219 -4.92 16.05 6.11
CA LEU A 219 -5.68 14.87 6.54
C LEU A 219 -4.92 13.55 6.32
N LEU A 220 -4.22 13.40 5.19
CA LEU A 220 -3.38 12.23 4.93
C LEU A 220 -2.22 12.12 5.94
N GLU A 221 -1.58 13.24 6.29
CA GLU A 221 -0.53 13.27 7.32
C GLU A 221 -1.04 12.86 8.70
N LEU A 222 -2.21 13.38 9.10
CA LEU A 222 -2.83 12.99 10.36
C LEU A 222 -3.30 11.55 10.35
N ALA A 223 -3.83 11.06 9.24
CA ALA A 223 -4.22 9.65 9.08
C ALA A 223 -3.00 8.72 9.17
N ALA A 224 -1.85 9.12 8.59
CA ALA A 224 -0.59 8.39 8.75
C ALA A 224 -0.13 8.36 10.21
N THR A 225 -0.23 9.50 10.90
CA THR A 225 0.08 9.60 12.34
C THR A 225 -0.86 8.73 13.18
N ALA A 226 -2.15 8.71 12.88
CA ALA A 226 -3.13 7.87 13.58
C ALA A 226 -2.86 6.38 13.34
N PHE A 227 -2.52 5.99 12.10
CA PHE A 227 -2.15 4.63 11.74
C PHE A 227 -0.89 4.15 12.48
N ALA A 228 0.11 5.02 12.65
CA ALA A 228 1.34 4.74 13.38
C ALA A 228 1.10 4.33 14.85
N LEU A 229 -0.02 4.77 15.43
CA LEU A 229 -0.42 4.43 16.80
C LEU A 229 -1.01 3.01 16.93
N ARG A 230 -1.16 2.25 15.85
CA ARG A 230 -1.69 0.88 15.92
C ARG A 230 -0.75 -0.06 16.69
N PRO A 231 -1.20 -0.72 17.77
CA PRO A 231 -0.34 -1.62 18.55
C PRO A 231 0.19 -2.81 17.76
N SER A 232 -0.51 -3.22 16.70
CA SER A 232 -0.09 -4.35 15.84
C SER A 232 1.24 -4.11 15.15
N LEU A 233 1.66 -2.86 14.94
CA LEU A 233 2.90 -2.49 14.28
C LEU A 233 4.14 -2.72 15.14
N GLN A 234 3.98 -2.90 16.46
CA GLN A 234 5.06 -3.25 17.38
C GLN A 234 5.33 -4.76 17.43
N GLY A 235 4.54 -5.55 16.70
CA GLY A 235 4.64 -7.00 16.66
C GLY A 235 5.87 -7.49 15.91
N HIS A 236 6.04 -8.82 15.91
CA HIS A 236 7.04 -9.53 15.12
C HIS A 236 6.35 -10.22 13.93
N LEU A 237 6.95 -10.18 12.73
CA LEU A 237 6.39 -10.75 11.51
C LEU A 237 6.06 -12.25 11.65
N ALA A 238 6.91 -13.00 12.38
CA ALA A 238 6.65 -14.41 12.67
C ALA A 238 5.31 -14.64 13.36
N LYS A 239 4.91 -13.76 14.29
CA LYS A 239 3.63 -13.86 14.99
C LYS A 239 2.46 -13.74 14.02
N ASP A 240 2.54 -12.82 13.08
CA ASP A 240 1.49 -12.58 12.10
C ASP A 240 1.30 -13.79 11.17
N VAL A 241 2.41 -14.38 10.70
CA VAL A 241 2.41 -15.58 9.87
C VAL A 241 1.89 -16.80 10.65
N VAL A 242 2.35 -17.00 11.89
CA VAL A 242 1.85 -18.10 12.75
C VAL A 242 0.34 -17.96 12.93
N GLN A 243 -0.16 -16.75 13.18
CA GLN A 243 -1.60 -16.50 13.33
C GLN A 243 -2.35 -16.86 12.04
N GLY A 244 -1.87 -16.44 10.88
CA GLY A 244 -2.50 -16.77 9.59
C GLY A 244 -2.50 -18.26 9.28
N LEU A 245 -1.37 -18.95 9.51
CA LEU A 245 -1.27 -20.40 9.29
C LEU A 245 -2.10 -21.22 10.29
N MET A 246 -2.20 -20.77 11.54
CA MET A 246 -3.07 -21.37 12.56
C MET A 246 -4.56 -21.19 12.22
N LEU A 247 -4.96 -20.04 11.67
CA LEU A 247 -6.34 -19.82 11.20
C LEU A 247 -6.71 -20.76 10.05
N LYS A 248 -5.80 -20.99 9.12
CA LYS A 248 -5.99 -21.97 8.05
C LYS A 248 -6.04 -23.42 8.58
N GLY A 249 -5.30 -23.71 9.64
CA GLY A 249 -5.34 -25.02 10.29
C GLY A 249 -5.01 -26.16 9.34
N SER A 250 -5.95 -27.13 9.21
CA SER A 250 -5.87 -28.25 8.28
C SER A 250 -6.23 -27.89 6.83
N SER A 251 -6.80 -26.71 6.59
CA SER A 251 -7.14 -26.23 5.25
C SER A 251 -5.89 -25.87 4.44
N THR A 252 -6.02 -25.81 3.14
CA THR A 252 -4.94 -25.48 2.19
C THR A 252 -4.39 -24.07 2.46
N ALA A 253 -3.08 -23.99 2.67
CA ALA A 253 -2.34 -22.73 2.79
C ALA A 253 -1.51 -22.43 1.55
N VAL A 254 -0.83 -23.46 1.01
CA VAL A 254 0.03 -23.32 -0.17
C VAL A 254 -0.25 -24.46 -1.15
N ILE A 255 -0.37 -24.13 -2.42
CA ILE A 255 -0.35 -25.06 -3.54
C ILE A 255 0.92 -24.78 -4.33
N ASP A 256 1.87 -25.68 -4.24
CA ASP A 256 3.14 -25.59 -4.94
C ASP A 256 3.08 -26.33 -6.28
N ARG A 257 3.42 -25.61 -7.35
CA ARG A 257 3.45 -26.12 -8.72
C ARG A 257 4.83 -25.96 -9.37
N THR A 258 5.88 -25.95 -8.56
CA THR A 258 7.26 -25.77 -9.07
C THR A 258 7.76 -26.98 -9.86
N GLU A 259 7.39 -28.19 -9.45
CA GLU A 259 7.71 -29.45 -10.14
C GLU A 259 6.46 -30.30 -10.34
N LYS A 260 5.93 -30.81 -9.24
CA LYS A 260 4.68 -31.57 -9.18
C LYS A 260 3.72 -30.81 -8.27
N ARG A 261 2.43 -30.86 -8.60
CA ARG A 261 1.39 -30.26 -7.76
C ARG A 261 1.42 -30.86 -6.35
N ARG A 262 1.72 -30.04 -5.35
CA ARG A 262 1.75 -30.41 -3.92
C ARG A 262 0.92 -29.44 -3.11
N ILE A 263 0.16 -29.96 -2.14
CA ILE A 263 -0.71 -29.17 -1.28
C ILE A 263 -0.15 -29.20 0.15
N PHE A 264 -0.06 -28.02 0.76
CA PHE A 264 0.38 -27.86 2.15
C PHE A 264 -0.71 -27.15 2.93
N SER A 265 -1.12 -27.76 4.06
CA SER A 265 -2.03 -27.12 5.00
C SER A 265 -1.32 -26.06 5.83
N GLY A 266 -2.09 -25.22 6.53
CA GLY A 266 -1.53 -24.25 7.45
C GLY A 266 -0.65 -24.90 8.52
N TYR A 267 -1.15 -25.94 9.20
CA TYR A 267 -0.39 -26.68 10.21
C TYR A 267 0.87 -27.35 9.64
N LEU A 268 0.79 -27.95 8.43
CA LEU A 268 1.95 -28.60 7.82
C LEU A 268 3.03 -27.58 7.45
N THR A 269 2.63 -26.47 6.81
CA THR A 269 3.56 -25.39 6.47
C THR A 269 4.26 -24.84 7.69
N LEU A 270 3.50 -24.59 8.76
CA LEU A 270 4.04 -24.10 10.03
C LEU A 270 4.98 -25.11 10.69
N THR A 271 4.61 -26.38 10.74
CA THR A 271 5.41 -27.46 11.32
C THR A 271 6.75 -27.60 10.60
N LEU A 272 6.75 -27.65 9.27
CA LEU A 272 7.99 -27.79 8.48
C LEU A 272 8.89 -26.55 8.68
N SER A 273 8.30 -25.35 8.64
CA SER A 273 9.04 -24.11 8.86
C SER A 273 9.65 -24.03 10.26
N TRP A 274 8.94 -24.51 11.29
CA TRP A 274 9.46 -24.53 12.65
C TRP A 274 10.64 -25.51 12.81
N PHE A 275 10.55 -26.73 12.29
CA PHE A 275 11.67 -27.66 12.32
C PHE A 275 12.88 -27.11 11.57
N PHE A 276 12.65 -26.48 10.41
CA PHE A 276 13.73 -25.85 9.66
C PHE A 276 14.35 -24.66 10.42
N ALA A 277 13.54 -23.88 11.15
CA ALA A 277 14.02 -22.81 12.02
C ALA A 277 14.96 -23.34 13.13
N GLN A 278 14.67 -24.53 13.69
CA GLN A 278 15.60 -25.14 14.69
C GLN A 278 16.93 -25.56 14.05
N THR A 279 16.92 -25.96 12.78
CA THR A 279 18.15 -26.23 12.02
C THR A 279 18.95 -24.95 11.81
N LEU A 280 18.30 -23.87 11.39
CA LEU A 280 18.94 -22.55 11.16
C LEU A 280 19.60 -22.00 12.43
N LYS A 281 18.94 -22.10 13.58
CA LYS A 281 19.49 -21.63 14.87
C LYS A 281 20.83 -22.30 15.22
N LYS A 282 21.05 -23.53 14.75
CA LYS A 282 22.28 -24.28 14.95
C LYS A 282 23.34 -24.08 13.87
N SER A 283 22.92 -23.62 12.68
CA SER A 283 23.79 -23.57 11.52
C SER A 283 24.60 -22.28 11.42
N THR A 284 24.09 -21.16 11.95
CA THR A 284 24.78 -19.87 11.91
C THR A 284 24.48 -19.02 13.14
N SER A 285 25.51 -18.31 13.62
CA SER A 285 25.37 -17.28 14.65
C SER A 285 25.00 -15.92 14.07
N LYS A 286 25.20 -15.69 12.75
CA LYS A 286 24.86 -14.42 12.11
C LYS A 286 23.35 -14.21 12.04
N ASN A 287 22.94 -12.95 12.03
CA ASN A 287 21.52 -12.58 11.98
C ASN A 287 20.94 -12.77 10.58
N ARG A 288 21.72 -12.48 9.52
CA ARG A 288 21.28 -12.55 8.12
C ARG A 288 21.60 -13.89 7.50
N VAL A 289 20.64 -14.42 6.72
CA VAL A 289 20.75 -15.72 6.03
C VAL A 289 20.40 -15.53 4.57
N ALA A 290 21.29 -15.93 3.66
CA ALA A 290 21.05 -15.86 2.22
C ALA A 290 20.09 -16.96 1.79
N ILE A 291 19.06 -16.58 1.03
CA ILE A 291 18.10 -17.50 0.40
C ILE A 291 18.26 -17.37 -1.10
N VAL A 292 18.61 -18.48 -1.78
CA VAL A 292 18.83 -18.56 -3.23
C VAL A 292 17.88 -19.58 -3.80
N LEU A 293 16.61 -19.21 -3.93
CA LEU A 293 15.53 -20.10 -4.37
C LEU A 293 14.56 -19.37 -5.31
N PRO A 294 13.99 -20.06 -6.30
CA PRO A 294 12.86 -19.55 -7.07
C PRO A 294 11.59 -19.50 -6.19
N PRO A 295 10.52 -18.80 -6.64
CA PRO A 295 9.21 -18.90 -6.00
C PRO A 295 8.78 -20.36 -5.86
N GLY A 296 8.20 -20.71 -4.70
CA GLY A 296 7.78 -22.08 -4.39
C GLY A 296 7.74 -22.35 -2.90
N ILE A 297 7.37 -23.58 -2.54
CA ILE A 297 7.28 -24.00 -1.15
C ILE A 297 8.63 -23.92 -0.41
N GLY A 298 9.74 -24.22 -1.11
CA GLY A 298 11.08 -24.12 -0.53
C GLY A 298 11.41 -22.70 -0.09
N ALA A 299 11.23 -21.71 -0.97
CA ALA A 299 11.43 -20.31 -0.64
C ALA A 299 10.47 -19.85 0.48
N THR A 300 9.23 -20.32 0.44
CA THR A 300 8.21 -20.01 1.45
C THR A 300 8.64 -20.50 2.83
N ILE A 301 9.00 -21.79 2.96
CA ILE A 301 9.46 -22.38 4.24
C ILE A 301 10.74 -21.71 4.71
N ALA A 302 11.70 -21.43 3.83
CA ALA A 302 12.96 -20.79 4.19
C ALA A 302 12.75 -19.40 4.81
N ASN A 303 11.92 -18.58 4.18
CA ASN A 303 11.60 -17.24 4.69
C ASN A 303 10.86 -17.29 6.04
N ILE A 304 9.85 -18.17 6.20
CA ILE A 304 9.15 -18.35 7.48
C ILE A 304 10.11 -18.84 8.55
N ALA A 305 10.97 -19.79 8.23
CA ALA A 305 11.94 -20.35 9.19
C ALA A 305 12.96 -19.29 9.66
N CYS A 306 13.41 -18.40 8.77
CA CYS A 306 14.28 -17.28 9.16
C CYS A 306 13.61 -16.43 10.24
N VAL A 307 12.39 -15.97 10.03
CA VAL A 307 11.71 -15.11 11.02
C VAL A 307 11.31 -15.86 12.31
N LEU A 308 11.02 -17.16 12.22
CA LEU A 308 10.81 -18.01 13.40
C LEU A 308 12.11 -18.26 14.19
N ALA A 309 13.24 -18.22 13.51
CA ALA A 309 14.56 -18.34 14.13
C ALA A 309 15.08 -17.00 14.69
N ASP A 310 14.31 -15.92 14.55
CA ASP A 310 14.72 -14.54 14.86
C ASP A 310 15.93 -14.11 14.01
N LYS A 311 15.89 -14.47 12.73
CA LYS A 311 16.90 -14.16 11.72
C LYS A 311 16.28 -13.40 10.56
N VAL A 312 17.13 -12.70 9.84
CA VAL A 312 16.78 -11.83 8.72
C VAL A 312 16.96 -12.58 7.40
N PRO A 313 15.88 -12.88 6.64
CA PRO A 313 16.00 -13.43 5.31
C PRO A 313 16.56 -12.40 4.34
N VAL A 314 17.59 -12.81 3.58
CA VAL A 314 18.18 -12.05 2.47
C VAL A 314 17.95 -12.84 1.18
N ASN A 315 16.87 -12.56 0.49
CA ASN A 315 16.58 -13.23 -0.78
C ASN A 315 17.50 -12.68 -1.86
N ILE A 316 18.42 -13.49 -2.35
CA ILE A 316 19.45 -13.10 -3.29
C ILE A 316 18.91 -13.13 -4.72
N ASN A 317 19.10 -12.02 -5.43
CA ASN A 317 18.79 -11.95 -6.85
C ASN A 317 19.89 -12.68 -7.66
N PHE A 318 19.64 -13.94 -7.97
CA PHE A 318 20.55 -14.81 -8.73
C PHE A 318 20.56 -14.52 -10.25
N THR A 319 19.82 -13.51 -10.71
CA THR A 319 19.86 -13.06 -12.12
C THR A 319 20.85 -11.92 -12.32
N LEU A 320 21.44 -11.38 -11.26
CA LEU A 320 22.45 -10.34 -11.32
C LEU A 320 23.75 -10.87 -11.93
N GLY A 321 24.53 -9.96 -12.56
CA GLY A 321 25.90 -10.25 -12.94
C GLY A 321 26.79 -10.47 -11.71
N ARG A 322 28.01 -11.02 -11.93
CA ARG A 322 28.96 -11.40 -10.86
C ARG A 322 29.28 -10.26 -9.90
N THR A 323 29.70 -9.11 -10.43
CA THR A 323 30.15 -7.96 -9.61
C THR A 323 29.04 -7.42 -8.69
N PRO A 324 27.83 -7.11 -9.18
CA PRO A 324 26.71 -6.70 -8.33
C PRO A 324 26.31 -7.77 -7.31
N LEU A 325 26.37 -9.05 -7.68
CA LEU A 325 26.06 -10.15 -6.78
C LEU A 325 27.04 -10.23 -5.61
N LEU A 326 28.35 -10.18 -5.90
CA LEU A 326 29.41 -10.17 -4.88
C LEU A 326 29.28 -8.96 -3.96
N HIS A 327 28.92 -7.80 -4.51
CA HIS A 327 28.65 -6.59 -3.74
C HIS A 327 27.49 -6.80 -2.74
N CYS A 328 26.36 -7.37 -3.20
CA CYS A 328 25.23 -7.67 -2.34
C CYS A 328 25.61 -8.63 -1.20
N LEU A 329 26.31 -9.71 -1.51
CA LEU A 329 26.70 -10.71 -0.52
C LEU A 329 27.68 -10.14 0.53
N LYS A 330 28.65 -9.33 0.08
CA LYS A 330 29.59 -8.64 0.97
C LYS A 330 28.87 -7.66 1.90
N GLN A 331 27.95 -6.84 1.37
CA GLN A 331 27.16 -5.93 2.19
C GLN A 331 26.25 -6.64 3.16
N ALA A 332 25.61 -7.75 2.73
CA ALA A 332 24.69 -8.51 3.58
C ALA A 332 25.41 -9.20 4.75
N ASP A 333 26.72 -9.41 4.66
CA ASP A 333 27.53 -10.11 5.66
C ASP A 333 26.95 -11.48 6.05
N VAL A 334 26.62 -12.29 5.04
CA VAL A 334 26.06 -13.64 5.23
C VAL A 334 27.16 -14.70 5.24
N ASP A 335 26.98 -15.73 6.06
CA ASP A 335 27.84 -16.91 6.12
C ASP A 335 27.10 -18.22 5.82
N CYS A 336 25.77 -18.17 5.73
CA CYS A 336 24.90 -19.32 5.53
C CYS A 336 24.00 -19.12 4.31
N PHE A 337 23.94 -20.12 3.44
CA PHE A 337 23.13 -20.15 2.23
C PHE A 337 22.09 -21.25 2.30
N ILE A 338 20.82 -20.90 2.04
CA ILE A 338 19.72 -21.85 1.87
C ILE A 338 19.41 -21.96 0.41
N SER A 339 19.44 -23.17 -0.16
CA SER A 339 18.96 -23.45 -1.51
C SER A 339 18.47 -24.92 -1.59
N ALA A 340 18.04 -25.34 -2.78
CA ALA A 340 17.84 -26.74 -3.12
C ALA A 340 19.02 -27.24 -3.96
N GLN A 341 19.51 -28.45 -3.73
CA GLN A 341 20.66 -29.00 -4.44
C GLN A 341 20.47 -28.96 -5.97
N VAL A 342 19.28 -29.35 -6.44
CA VAL A 342 18.92 -29.29 -7.87
C VAL A 342 18.98 -27.86 -8.43
N PHE A 343 18.57 -26.85 -7.65
CA PHE A 343 18.64 -25.46 -8.07
C PHE A 343 20.08 -24.93 -8.05
N LYS A 344 20.86 -25.34 -7.06
CA LYS A 344 22.29 -25.03 -6.98
C LYS A 344 23.03 -25.54 -8.20
N GLU A 345 22.81 -26.78 -8.62
CA GLU A 345 23.40 -27.40 -9.80
C GLU A 345 23.05 -26.62 -11.07
N LYS A 346 21.75 -26.37 -11.31
CA LYS A 346 21.28 -25.57 -12.46
C LYS A 346 21.86 -24.15 -12.48
N LEU A 347 22.00 -23.53 -11.31
CA LEU A 347 22.59 -22.19 -11.22
C LEU A 347 24.10 -22.23 -11.47
N SER A 348 24.79 -23.26 -10.99
CA SER A 348 26.23 -23.44 -11.20
C SER A 348 26.58 -23.77 -12.65
N GLU A 349 25.70 -24.39 -13.42
CA GLU A 349 25.88 -24.55 -14.89
C GLU A 349 25.88 -23.20 -15.62
N LYS A 350 25.02 -22.27 -15.21
CA LYS A 350 24.95 -20.91 -15.78
C LYS A 350 25.99 -19.96 -15.18
N PHE A 351 26.33 -20.18 -13.92
CA PHE A 351 27.23 -19.38 -13.10
C PHE A 351 28.20 -20.29 -12.34
N PRO A 352 29.23 -20.85 -13.00
CA PRO A 352 30.19 -21.78 -12.37
C PRO A 352 30.87 -21.21 -11.13
N ASP A 353 31.08 -19.89 -11.12
CA ASP A 353 31.75 -19.14 -10.06
C ASP A 353 30.77 -18.52 -9.05
N PHE A 354 29.53 -19.00 -8.94
CA PHE A 354 28.62 -18.46 -7.92
C PHE A 354 29.23 -18.69 -6.53
N PRO A 355 29.34 -17.64 -5.70
CA PRO A 355 30.12 -17.70 -4.46
C PRO A 355 29.36 -18.40 -3.32
N TRP A 356 29.08 -19.68 -3.46
CA TRP A 356 28.52 -20.49 -2.38
C TRP A 356 29.47 -20.51 -1.19
N SER A 357 28.98 -20.24 0.01
CA SER A 357 29.77 -20.43 1.23
C SER A 357 29.85 -21.91 1.63
N GLY A 358 30.82 -22.24 2.48
CA GLY A 358 30.94 -23.59 3.03
C GLY A 358 29.73 -24.01 3.91
N ASN A 359 28.98 -23.06 4.43
CA ASN A 359 27.77 -23.32 5.22
C ASN A 359 26.52 -23.29 4.33
N PHE A 360 26.39 -24.31 3.52
CA PHE A 360 25.26 -24.52 2.60
C PHE A 360 24.24 -25.48 3.21
N ILE A 361 22.96 -25.09 3.22
CA ILE A 361 21.85 -25.90 3.69
C ILE A 361 20.95 -26.23 2.50
N ASP A 362 20.90 -27.53 2.13
CA ASP A 362 19.88 -28.04 1.24
C ASP A 362 18.53 -28.15 1.97
N ILE A 363 17.53 -27.36 1.55
CA ILE A 363 16.23 -27.35 2.20
C ILE A 363 15.48 -28.66 1.98
N GLY A 364 15.63 -29.27 0.81
CA GLY A 364 14.99 -30.56 0.51
C GLY A 364 15.48 -31.67 1.43
N ASP A 365 16.80 -31.81 1.54
CA ASP A 365 17.46 -32.77 2.41
C ASP A 365 17.15 -32.52 3.89
N ALA A 366 17.19 -31.24 4.33
CA ALA A 366 16.86 -30.87 5.69
C ALA A 366 15.42 -31.24 6.09
N LEU A 367 14.47 -31.04 5.19
CA LEU A 367 13.06 -31.39 5.42
C LEU A 367 12.81 -32.91 5.37
N GLN A 368 13.52 -33.65 4.50
CA GLN A 368 13.40 -35.11 4.41
C GLN A 368 13.92 -35.81 5.67
N LYS A 369 14.92 -35.25 6.35
CA LYS A 369 15.47 -35.78 7.63
C LYS A 369 14.49 -35.70 8.80
N ILE A 370 13.40 -34.94 8.67
CA ILE A 370 12.40 -34.82 9.72
C ILE A 370 11.59 -36.13 9.78
N LYS A 371 11.67 -36.84 10.89
CA LYS A 371 10.95 -38.11 11.09
C LYS A 371 9.42 -37.86 11.01
N ARG A 372 8.69 -38.66 10.21
CA ARG A 372 7.23 -38.51 9.98
C ARG A 372 6.42 -38.49 11.27
N TRP A 373 6.78 -39.30 12.27
CA TRP A 373 6.08 -39.30 13.56
C TRP A 373 6.17 -37.96 14.30
N LYS A 374 7.32 -37.24 14.17
CA LYS A 374 7.46 -35.88 14.72
C LYS A 374 6.52 -34.91 14.03
N ILE A 375 6.42 -34.99 12.70
CA ILE A 375 5.47 -34.15 11.95
C ILE A 375 4.06 -34.46 12.43
N ALA A 376 3.64 -35.74 12.47
CA ALA A 376 2.31 -36.12 12.93
C ALA A 376 2.00 -35.65 14.35
N GLY A 377 2.97 -35.79 15.27
CA GLY A 377 2.81 -35.30 16.65
C GLY A 377 2.59 -33.77 16.72
N TRP A 378 3.34 -32.99 15.93
CA TRP A 378 3.16 -31.54 15.87
C TRP A 378 1.83 -31.13 15.21
N LEU A 379 1.42 -31.80 14.14
CA LEU A 379 0.10 -31.56 13.52
C LEU A 379 -1.01 -31.80 14.53
N GLY A 380 -0.96 -32.92 15.26
CA GLY A 380 -1.90 -33.19 16.35
C GLY A 380 -1.86 -32.13 17.45
N LEU A 381 -0.68 -31.74 17.90
CA LEU A 381 -0.55 -30.70 18.93
C LEU A 381 -1.13 -29.37 18.47
N LEU A 382 -0.79 -28.89 17.28
CA LEU A 382 -1.27 -27.61 16.76
C LEU A 382 -2.78 -27.58 16.55
N SER A 383 -3.42 -28.73 16.23
CA SER A 383 -4.87 -28.80 16.06
C SER A 383 -5.68 -28.55 17.34
N PHE A 384 -5.09 -28.76 18.50
CA PHE A 384 -5.72 -28.54 19.80
C PHE A 384 -5.29 -27.24 20.50
N LEU A 385 -4.20 -26.62 20.03
CA LEU A 385 -3.69 -25.41 20.69
C LEU A 385 -4.42 -24.14 20.20
N PRO A 386 -4.91 -23.28 21.11
CA PRO A 386 -5.27 -21.93 20.77
C PRO A 386 -4.05 -21.18 20.18
N THR A 387 -4.27 -20.32 19.21
CA THR A 387 -3.21 -19.60 18.47
C THR A 387 -2.20 -18.87 19.38
N ARG A 388 -2.68 -18.30 20.49
CA ARG A 388 -1.78 -17.63 21.47
C ARG A 388 -0.81 -18.59 22.15
N LEU A 389 -1.29 -19.77 22.50
CA LEU A 389 -0.45 -20.82 23.10
C LEU A 389 0.47 -21.43 22.05
N ALA A 390 0.02 -21.62 20.82
CA ALA A 390 0.86 -22.06 19.71
C ALA A 390 2.06 -21.12 19.50
N CYS A 391 1.86 -19.81 19.49
CA CYS A 391 2.95 -18.83 19.42
C CYS A 391 3.97 -19.01 20.56
N SER A 392 3.51 -19.29 21.79
CA SER A 392 4.39 -19.50 22.94
C SER A 392 5.19 -20.81 22.84
N VAL A 393 4.52 -21.90 22.47
CA VAL A 393 5.13 -23.24 22.30
C VAL A 393 6.16 -23.26 21.17
N LEU A 394 5.87 -22.54 20.07
CA LEU A 394 6.79 -22.39 18.94
C LEU A 394 7.97 -21.45 19.24
N GLY A 395 7.95 -20.75 20.37
CA GLY A 395 8.99 -19.79 20.75
C GLY A 395 9.02 -18.56 19.82
N VAL A 396 7.85 -18.11 19.36
CA VAL A 396 7.74 -16.94 18.46
C VAL A 396 8.21 -15.68 19.20
N PRO A 397 9.10 -14.88 18.61
CA PRO A 397 9.54 -13.62 19.19
C PRO A 397 8.35 -12.69 19.48
N ARG A 398 8.37 -12.02 20.66
CA ARG A 398 7.23 -11.22 21.12
C ARG A 398 7.20 -9.82 20.51
N HIS A 399 8.37 -9.24 20.31
CA HIS A 399 8.53 -7.86 19.85
C HIS A 399 9.43 -7.85 18.60
N GLY A 400 9.04 -7.04 17.61
CA GLY A 400 9.83 -6.79 16.42
C GLY A 400 10.04 -5.29 16.27
N GLY A 401 8.95 -4.52 16.10
CA GLY A 401 9.00 -3.06 15.96
C GLY A 401 10.00 -2.64 14.88
N ASP A 402 10.98 -1.83 15.25
CA ASP A 402 12.00 -1.29 14.34
C ASP A 402 13.19 -2.23 14.11
N ALA A 403 13.20 -3.44 14.72
CA ALA A 403 14.22 -4.44 14.40
C ALA A 403 14.16 -4.88 12.95
N GLU A 404 15.33 -5.18 12.36
CA GLU A 404 15.44 -5.63 10.96
C GLU A 404 14.69 -6.95 10.77
N ALA A 405 13.79 -6.98 9.79
CA ALA A 405 12.98 -8.15 9.44
C ALA A 405 13.32 -8.73 8.07
N ALA A 406 13.86 -7.93 7.17
CA ALA A 406 14.33 -8.36 5.87
C ALA A 406 15.36 -7.38 5.30
N LEU A 407 16.26 -7.90 4.49
CA LEU A 407 17.16 -7.11 3.65
C LEU A 407 16.89 -7.44 2.18
N LEU A 408 16.52 -6.42 1.41
CA LEU A 408 16.28 -6.54 -0.03
C LEU A 408 17.24 -5.62 -0.80
N PHE A 409 17.81 -6.12 -1.90
CA PHE A 409 18.67 -5.32 -2.75
C PHE A 409 17.92 -4.78 -3.95
N THR A 410 18.06 -3.48 -4.22
CA THR A 410 17.50 -2.83 -5.40
C THR A 410 18.62 -2.51 -6.39
N SER A 411 18.34 -2.71 -7.68
CA SER A 411 19.20 -2.20 -8.74
C SER A 411 19.06 -0.68 -8.80
N GLY A 412 19.96 0.04 -8.12
CA GLY A 412 19.98 1.50 -8.15
C GLY A 412 20.19 2.03 -9.58
N SER A 413 19.54 3.15 -9.92
CA SER A 413 19.78 3.89 -11.17
C SER A 413 21.20 4.45 -11.28
N SER A 414 21.98 4.42 -10.21
CA SER A 414 23.28 5.08 -10.07
C SER A 414 24.47 4.14 -9.83
N GLY A 415 24.38 2.83 -10.12
CA GLY A 415 25.51 1.91 -9.96
C GLY A 415 25.20 0.66 -9.13
N ASP A 416 26.00 0.39 -8.10
CA ASP A 416 25.88 -0.80 -7.29
C ASP A 416 24.53 -0.94 -6.58
N PRO A 417 24.03 -2.19 -6.42
CA PRO A 417 22.79 -2.46 -5.72
C PRO A 417 22.78 -1.88 -4.29
N LYS A 418 21.65 -1.30 -3.88
CA LYS A 418 21.47 -0.74 -2.55
C LYS A 418 20.75 -1.75 -1.67
N GLY A 419 21.27 -2.01 -0.47
CA GLY A 419 20.58 -2.81 0.53
C GLY A 419 19.51 -1.98 1.26
N VAL A 420 18.24 -2.30 1.07
CA VAL A 420 17.11 -1.68 1.76
C VAL A 420 16.80 -2.49 3.00
N VAL A 421 17.00 -1.90 4.17
CA VAL A 421 16.71 -2.53 5.46
C VAL A 421 15.25 -2.29 5.82
N LEU A 422 14.46 -3.37 5.85
CA LEU A 422 13.05 -3.34 6.22
C LEU A 422 12.86 -3.88 7.63
N SER A 423 12.20 -3.12 8.49
CA SER A 423 11.86 -3.54 9.85
C SER A 423 10.57 -4.38 9.88
N HIS A 424 10.35 -5.06 11.01
CA HIS A 424 9.08 -5.73 11.27
C HIS A 424 7.91 -4.75 11.15
N ARG A 425 8.06 -3.53 11.67
CA ARG A 425 7.06 -2.47 11.59
C ARG A 425 6.73 -2.13 10.13
N ASN A 426 7.74 -1.94 9.28
CA ASN A 426 7.53 -1.58 7.88
C ASN A 426 6.70 -2.65 7.15
N LEU A 427 7.09 -3.92 7.28
CA LEU A 427 6.36 -5.02 6.64
C LEU A 427 4.95 -5.18 7.20
N LEU A 428 4.79 -5.17 8.54
CA LEU A 428 3.47 -5.28 9.18
C LEU A 428 2.56 -4.11 8.80
N ALA A 429 3.11 -2.88 8.69
CA ALA A 429 2.35 -1.72 8.24
C ALA A 429 1.79 -1.95 6.83
N ASN A 430 2.64 -2.36 5.88
CA ASN A 430 2.20 -2.57 4.51
C ASN A 430 1.19 -3.73 4.40
N LEU A 431 1.39 -4.82 5.15
CA LEU A 431 0.42 -5.91 5.23
C LEU A 431 -0.96 -5.44 5.73
N ARG A 432 -1.02 -4.56 6.75
CA ARG A 432 -2.27 -3.98 7.24
C ARG A 432 -2.90 -3.00 6.25
N GLN A 433 -2.08 -2.21 5.56
CA GLN A 433 -2.51 -1.26 4.54
C GLN A 433 -3.16 -1.98 3.36
N ILE A 434 -2.55 -3.08 2.87
CA ILE A 434 -3.11 -3.92 1.81
C ILE A 434 -4.40 -4.61 2.29
N GLU A 435 -4.41 -5.15 3.51
CA GLU A 435 -5.61 -5.76 4.11
C GLU A 435 -6.78 -4.77 4.19
N ASP A 436 -6.50 -3.55 4.60
CA ASP A 436 -7.54 -2.53 4.77
C ASP A 436 -8.07 -1.96 3.44
N SER A 437 -7.33 -2.11 2.33
CA SER A 437 -7.78 -1.70 1.00
C SER A 437 -8.78 -2.67 0.36
N ASP A 438 -8.93 -3.88 0.91
CA ASP A 438 -9.75 -4.99 0.38
C ASP A 438 -9.42 -5.37 -1.09
N ILE A 439 -8.23 -5.01 -1.60
CA ILE A 439 -7.76 -5.42 -2.95
C ILE A 439 -7.55 -6.93 -3.05
N LEU A 440 -7.24 -7.58 -1.93
CA LEU A 440 -7.14 -9.03 -1.79
C LEU A 440 -8.17 -9.49 -0.75
N PRO A 441 -9.41 -9.82 -1.16
CA PRO A 441 -10.48 -10.27 -0.25
C PRO A 441 -10.10 -11.51 0.55
N GLU A 442 -10.76 -11.70 1.68
CA GLU A 442 -10.63 -12.92 2.48
C GLU A 442 -10.98 -14.15 1.63
N HIS A 443 -10.31 -15.28 1.88
CA HIS A 443 -10.46 -16.54 1.14
C HIS A 443 -10.06 -16.51 -0.35
N SER A 444 -9.34 -15.48 -0.79
CA SER A 444 -8.81 -15.41 -2.15
C SER A 444 -7.79 -16.53 -2.41
N LYS A 445 -7.68 -16.93 -3.66
CA LYS A 445 -6.61 -17.79 -4.17
C LYS A 445 -5.66 -16.93 -5.01
N LEU A 446 -4.48 -16.66 -4.46
CA LEU A 446 -3.48 -15.78 -5.05
C LEU A 446 -2.42 -16.58 -5.80
N LEU A 447 -2.31 -16.38 -7.11
CA LEU A 447 -1.14 -16.85 -7.85
C LEU A 447 -0.01 -15.82 -7.72
N SER A 448 1.10 -16.25 -7.15
CA SER A 448 2.34 -15.48 -7.08
C SER A 448 3.49 -16.25 -7.73
N SER A 449 3.82 -15.87 -8.96
CA SER A 449 5.00 -16.32 -9.70
C SER A 449 6.18 -15.36 -9.62
N LEU A 450 5.97 -14.18 -9.00
CA LEU A 450 6.98 -13.13 -8.90
C LEU A 450 8.18 -13.58 -8.07
N PRO A 451 9.41 -13.22 -8.50
CA PRO A 451 10.63 -13.54 -7.76
C PRO A 451 10.59 -13.00 -6.32
N VAL A 452 10.96 -13.85 -5.37
CA VAL A 452 10.93 -13.52 -3.93
C VAL A 452 12.02 -12.52 -3.50
N PHE A 453 13.03 -12.29 -4.34
CA PHE A 453 14.02 -11.25 -4.11
C PHE A 453 13.55 -9.84 -4.49
N HIS A 454 12.38 -9.71 -5.14
CA HIS A 454 11.69 -8.44 -5.35
C HIS A 454 10.65 -8.22 -4.25
N SER A 455 10.59 -7.01 -3.74
CA SER A 455 9.66 -6.62 -2.65
C SER A 455 8.20 -6.94 -2.96
N PHE A 456 7.77 -6.89 -4.21
CA PHE A 456 6.40 -7.24 -4.61
C PHE A 456 6.13 -8.74 -4.41
N GLY A 457 6.99 -9.62 -4.94
CA GLY A 457 6.89 -11.07 -4.72
C GLY A 457 7.11 -11.45 -3.25
N PHE A 458 7.98 -10.75 -2.56
CA PHE A 458 8.28 -10.97 -1.15
C PHE A 458 7.10 -10.61 -0.23
N THR A 459 6.64 -9.37 -0.29
CA THR A 459 5.60 -8.90 0.64
C THR A 459 4.22 -9.42 0.28
N VAL A 460 3.79 -9.24 -0.97
CA VAL A 460 2.44 -9.66 -1.40
C VAL A 460 2.40 -11.15 -1.65
N GLY A 461 3.40 -11.70 -2.31
CA GLY A 461 3.44 -13.11 -2.69
C GLY A 461 3.64 -14.07 -1.52
N ILE A 462 4.45 -13.73 -0.51
CA ILE A 462 4.68 -14.60 0.65
C ILE A 462 3.92 -14.09 1.87
N TRP A 463 4.31 -12.92 2.40
CA TRP A 463 3.87 -12.51 3.73
C TRP A 463 2.39 -12.21 3.81
N TYR A 464 1.82 -11.51 2.82
CA TYR A 464 0.38 -11.23 2.82
C TYR A 464 -0.44 -12.52 2.73
N ALA A 465 -0.14 -13.37 1.74
CA ALA A 465 -0.89 -14.61 1.54
C ALA A 465 -0.87 -15.53 2.77
N LEU A 466 0.27 -15.63 3.47
CA LEU A 466 0.43 -16.51 4.63
C LEU A 466 -0.13 -15.94 5.92
N SER A 467 -0.13 -14.60 6.07
CA SER A 467 -0.66 -13.92 7.26
C SER A 467 -2.19 -13.79 7.23
N ARG A 468 -2.83 -14.09 6.11
CA ARG A 468 -4.29 -13.99 5.89
C ARG A 468 -4.88 -15.34 5.48
N GLU A 469 -6.18 -15.41 5.32
CA GLU A 469 -6.89 -16.62 4.87
C GLU A 469 -6.77 -16.87 3.36
N THR A 470 -5.84 -16.20 2.68
CA THR A 470 -5.55 -16.35 1.26
C THR A 470 -4.74 -17.60 0.98
N VAL A 471 -5.14 -18.42 0.02
CA VAL A 471 -4.36 -19.58 -0.45
C VAL A 471 -3.28 -19.08 -1.42
N LEU A 472 -2.03 -19.39 -1.13
CA LEU A 472 -0.90 -19.07 -2.01
C LEU A 472 -0.73 -20.19 -3.05
N ILE A 473 -0.79 -19.85 -4.33
CA ILE A 473 -0.41 -20.73 -5.44
C ILE A 473 0.92 -20.22 -6.01
N THR A 474 1.90 -21.11 -6.17
CA THR A 474 3.23 -20.76 -6.69
C THR A 474 3.58 -21.53 -7.93
N THR A 475 4.20 -20.84 -8.90
CA THR A 475 4.91 -21.40 -10.05
C THR A 475 6.36 -20.92 -10.03
N PRO A 476 7.31 -21.66 -10.64
CA PRO A 476 8.75 -21.40 -10.47
C PRO A 476 9.22 -20.12 -11.17
N SER A 477 8.46 -19.63 -12.15
CA SER A 477 8.87 -18.48 -12.95
C SER A 477 7.68 -17.77 -13.58
N PRO A 478 7.63 -16.44 -13.56
CA PRO A 478 6.61 -15.67 -14.27
C PRO A 478 6.78 -15.73 -15.80
N LEU A 479 7.94 -16.15 -16.28
CA LEU A 479 8.22 -16.32 -17.72
C LEU A 479 7.58 -17.58 -18.30
N ASP A 480 7.23 -18.57 -17.47
CA ASP A 480 6.47 -19.75 -17.88
C ASP A 480 4.98 -19.42 -17.86
N THR A 481 4.54 -18.71 -18.89
CA THR A 481 3.15 -18.30 -19.06
C THR A 481 2.20 -19.50 -19.11
N VAL A 482 2.61 -20.61 -19.72
CA VAL A 482 1.76 -21.83 -19.82
C VAL A 482 1.52 -22.42 -18.43
N ALA A 483 2.57 -22.55 -17.62
CA ALA A 483 2.44 -23.04 -16.25
C ALA A 483 1.55 -22.09 -15.41
N CYS A 484 1.68 -20.78 -15.59
CA CYS A 484 0.85 -19.80 -14.89
C CYS A 484 -0.63 -19.89 -15.29
N VAL A 485 -0.94 -19.96 -16.59
CA VAL A 485 -2.33 -20.09 -17.10
C VAL A 485 -2.95 -21.41 -16.65
N ASN A 486 -2.22 -22.52 -16.73
CA ASN A 486 -2.69 -23.82 -16.22
C ASN A 486 -2.94 -23.76 -14.70
N ALA A 487 -2.09 -23.07 -13.94
CA ALA A 487 -2.31 -22.88 -12.51
C ALA A 487 -3.59 -22.09 -12.23
N ILE A 488 -3.88 -21.05 -13.00
CA ILE A 488 -5.12 -20.27 -12.86
C ILE A 488 -6.33 -21.14 -13.09
N LYS A 489 -6.35 -21.86 -14.19
CA LYS A 489 -7.45 -22.74 -14.58
C LYS A 489 -7.70 -23.88 -13.59
N GLU A 490 -6.66 -24.65 -13.28
CA GLU A 490 -6.77 -25.89 -12.49
C GLU A 490 -7.00 -25.64 -11.00
N GLU A 491 -6.43 -24.56 -10.45
CA GLU A 491 -6.58 -24.22 -9.03
C GLU A 491 -7.72 -23.20 -8.77
N ALA A 492 -8.41 -22.76 -9.83
CA ALA A 492 -9.42 -21.70 -9.76
C ALA A 492 -8.89 -20.47 -9.01
N VAL A 493 -7.78 -19.93 -9.50
CA VAL A 493 -7.15 -18.72 -8.95
C VAL A 493 -8.11 -17.55 -9.09
N THR A 494 -8.26 -16.75 -8.02
CA THR A 494 -9.15 -15.58 -8.02
C THR A 494 -8.41 -14.28 -8.34
N ILE A 495 -7.14 -14.20 -7.99
CA ILE A 495 -6.32 -13.01 -8.19
C ILE A 495 -4.90 -13.43 -8.60
N THR A 496 -4.35 -12.76 -9.58
CA THR A 496 -2.93 -12.86 -9.90
C THR A 496 -2.26 -11.49 -9.82
N VAL A 497 -0.97 -11.49 -9.50
CA VAL A 497 -0.13 -10.29 -9.42
C VAL A 497 1.04 -10.42 -10.38
N GLY A 498 1.37 -9.34 -11.09
CA GLY A 498 2.45 -9.39 -12.07
C GLY A 498 2.93 -8.02 -12.51
N THR A 499 3.99 -8.01 -13.32
CA THR A 499 4.36 -6.81 -14.07
C THR A 499 3.73 -6.86 -15.46
N PRO A 500 3.49 -5.73 -16.12
CA PRO A 500 3.00 -5.71 -17.50
C PRO A 500 3.80 -6.62 -18.45
N THR A 501 5.12 -6.63 -18.30
CA THR A 501 6.02 -7.49 -19.08
C THR A 501 5.68 -8.99 -18.91
N PHE A 502 5.38 -9.45 -17.71
CA PHE A 502 5.04 -10.86 -17.46
C PHE A 502 3.58 -11.20 -17.78
N LEU A 503 2.71 -10.22 -17.78
CA LEU A 503 1.28 -10.40 -18.07
C LEU A 503 0.97 -10.34 -19.57
N ARG A 504 1.73 -9.60 -20.37
CA ARG A 504 1.51 -9.47 -21.81
C ARG A 504 1.42 -10.79 -22.58
N PRO A 505 2.27 -11.80 -22.31
CA PRO A 505 2.15 -13.11 -22.98
C PRO A 505 0.83 -13.84 -22.75
N TYR A 506 0.06 -13.47 -21.72
CA TYR A 506 -1.27 -14.07 -21.46
C TYR A 506 -2.24 -13.82 -22.60
N LEU A 507 -2.21 -12.64 -23.24
CA LEU A 507 -3.05 -12.30 -24.40
C LEU A 507 -2.89 -13.28 -25.58
N ARG A 508 -1.72 -13.94 -25.68
CA ARG A 508 -1.42 -14.91 -26.74
C ARG A 508 -1.61 -16.37 -26.32
N ARG A 509 -1.65 -16.64 -25.01
CA ARG A 509 -1.54 -17.99 -24.45
C ARG A 509 -2.77 -18.41 -23.66
N ALA A 510 -3.59 -17.48 -23.20
CA ALA A 510 -4.79 -17.73 -22.42
C ALA A 510 -6.04 -17.46 -23.24
N THR A 511 -7.10 -18.18 -22.91
CA THR A 511 -8.46 -17.91 -23.39
C THR A 511 -9.30 -17.35 -22.22
N LYS A 512 -10.43 -16.73 -22.54
CA LYS A 512 -11.42 -16.29 -21.55
C LYS A 512 -11.82 -17.43 -20.59
N GLU A 513 -11.98 -18.63 -21.10
CA GLU A 513 -12.33 -19.81 -20.30
C GLU A 513 -11.22 -20.23 -19.34
N ASP A 514 -9.95 -20.06 -19.70
CA ASP A 514 -8.82 -20.38 -18.83
C ASP A 514 -8.72 -19.42 -17.64
N LEU A 515 -9.14 -18.16 -17.81
CA LEU A 515 -9.06 -17.10 -16.81
C LEU A 515 -10.38 -16.81 -16.09
N LYS A 516 -11.46 -17.53 -16.36
CA LYS A 516 -12.81 -17.26 -15.83
C LYS A 516 -12.92 -17.20 -14.30
N SER A 517 -11.98 -17.78 -13.58
CA SER A 517 -11.95 -17.73 -12.13
C SER A 517 -11.30 -16.43 -11.59
N LEU A 518 -10.56 -15.71 -12.42
CA LEU A 518 -9.95 -14.44 -12.02
C LEU A 518 -11.02 -13.36 -11.83
N GLN A 519 -11.00 -12.76 -10.66
CA GLN A 519 -11.80 -11.57 -10.37
C GLN A 519 -11.13 -10.33 -10.95
N TRP A 520 -9.81 -10.23 -10.81
CA TRP A 520 -8.96 -9.18 -11.38
C TRP A 520 -7.47 -9.57 -11.36
N VAL A 521 -6.70 -8.83 -12.14
CA VAL A 521 -5.24 -8.88 -12.18
C VAL A 521 -4.68 -7.59 -11.58
N VAL A 522 -3.74 -7.70 -10.65
CA VAL A 522 -3.03 -6.53 -10.11
C VAL A 522 -1.68 -6.37 -10.80
N ALA A 523 -1.53 -5.31 -11.57
CA ALA A 523 -0.30 -4.96 -12.28
C ALA A 523 0.48 -3.89 -11.51
N GLY A 524 1.81 -4.02 -11.45
CA GLY A 524 2.67 -3.04 -10.78
C GLY A 524 4.12 -3.13 -11.18
N ALA A 525 4.97 -2.28 -10.58
CA ALA A 525 6.40 -2.15 -10.81
C ALA A 525 6.83 -1.59 -12.17
N GLU A 526 5.93 -1.52 -13.14
CA GLU A 526 6.13 -0.93 -14.47
C GLU A 526 4.85 -0.16 -14.84
N LYS A 527 4.96 0.81 -15.77
CA LYS A 527 3.78 1.51 -16.28
C LYS A 527 2.87 0.53 -17.03
N LEU A 528 1.60 0.50 -16.71
CA LEU A 528 0.62 -0.35 -17.35
C LEU A 528 0.20 0.25 -18.71
N PRO A 529 0.47 -0.43 -19.84
CA PRO A 529 0.06 0.06 -21.16
C PRO A 529 -1.45 -0.09 -21.39
N ASP A 530 -2.06 0.89 -22.04
CA ASP A 530 -3.51 0.91 -22.30
C ASP A 530 -3.95 -0.27 -23.19
N ASP A 531 -3.14 -0.66 -24.18
CA ASP A 531 -3.39 -1.81 -25.04
C ASP A 531 -3.44 -3.13 -24.27
N LEU A 532 -2.64 -3.26 -23.22
CA LEU A 532 -2.66 -4.43 -22.36
C LEU A 532 -3.94 -4.48 -21.52
N VAL A 533 -4.37 -3.33 -20.98
CA VAL A 533 -5.63 -3.22 -20.22
C VAL A 533 -6.82 -3.58 -21.11
N GLN A 534 -6.86 -3.02 -22.35
CA GLN A 534 -7.91 -3.32 -23.32
C GLN A 534 -7.94 -4.82 -23.68
N GLY A 535 -6.79 -5.40 -24.01
CA GLY A 535 -6.71 -6.82 -24.35
C GLY A 535 -7.21 -7.73 -23.22
N PHE A 536 -6.84 -7.46 -21.95
CA PHE A 536 -7.35 -8.24 -20.82
C PHE A 536 -8.86 -8.04 -20.62
N THR A 537 -9.38 -6.84 -20.83
CA THR A 537 -10.80 -6.54 -20.65
C THR A 537 -11.63 -7.13 -21.81
N ASP A 538 -11.22 -6.87 -23.06
CA ASP A 538 -12.04 -7.18 -24.24
C ASP A 538 -11.91 -8.63 -24.69
N GLU A 539 -10.68 -9.20 -24.66
CA GLU A 539 -10.41 -10.55 -25.14
C GLU A 539 -10.52 -11.61 -24.02
N LEU A 540 -10.08 -11.29 -22.80
CA LEU A 540 -10.02 -12.23 -21.69
C LEU A 540 -11.09 -12.01 -20.61
N ASP A 541 -11.92 -10.95 -20.71
CA ASP A 541 -12.99 -10.59 -19.75
C ASP A 541 -12.48 -10.49 -18.29
N THR A 542 -11.26 -10.00 -18.15
CA THR A 542 -10.59 -9.93 -16.85
C THR A 542 -10.12 -8.50 -16.57
N PRO A 543 -10.64 -7.81 -15.54
CA PRO A 543 -10.23 -6.45 -15.23
C PRO A 543 -8.80 -6.41 -14.69
N MET A 544 -8.06 -5.36 -15.09
CA MET A 544 -6.72 -5.07 -14.59
C MET A 544 -6.74 -3.85 -13.68
N LEU A 545 -6.05 -3.94 -12.56
CA LEU A 545 -5.90 -2.88 -11.58
C LEU A 545 -4.42 -2.52 -11.44
N GLU A 546 -4.09 -1.25 -11.64
CA GLU A 546 -2.72 -0.77 -11.53
C GLU A 546 -2.41 -0.34 -10.09
N GLY A 547 -1.21 -0.70 -9.61
CA GLY A 547 -0.68 -0.26 -8.33
C GLY A 547 0.75 0.27 -8.46
N TYR A 548 1.14 1.12 -7.51
CA TYR A 548 2.47 1.70 -7.42
C TYR A 548 3.13 1.35 -6.11
N GLY A 549 4.40 1.03 -6.20
CA GLY A 549 5.22 0.73 -5.05
C GLY A 549 6.70 0.63 -5.37
N ILE A 550 7.50 0.74 -4.34
CA ILE A 550 8.96 0.70 -4.37
C ILE A 550 9.46 -0.10 -3.18
N THR A 551 10.64 -0.66 -3.26
CA THR A 551 11.20 -1.51 -2.20
C THR A 551 11.28 -0.76 -0.86
N GLU A 552 11.64 0.51 -0.89
CA GLU A 552 11.74 1.40 0.25
C GLU A 552 10.37 1.68 0.95
N ALA A 553 9.26 1.30 0.31
CA ALA A 553 7.90 1.40 0.89
C ALA A 553 7.27 0.04 1.24
N SER A 554 8.00 -1.06 1.19
CA SER A 554 7.65 -2.43 1.67
C SER A 554 6.54 -3.22 0.95
N PRO A 555 6.16 -3.12 -0.33
CA PRO A 555 6.49 -2.09 -1.28
C PRO A 555 5.35 -1.10 -1.59
N VAL A 556 4.07 -1.40 -1.25
CA VAL A 556 2.88 -0.77 -1.86
C VAL A 556 2.61 0.61 -1.26
N ILE A 557 2.51 1.62 -2.13
CA ILE A 557 2.14 3.00 -1.78
C ILE A 557 0.69 3.27 -2.14
N SER A 558 0.28 2.92 -3.36
CA SER A 558 -1.07 3.15 -3.87
C SER A 558 -1.54 2.00 -4.74
N VAL A 559 -2.84 1.82 -4.86
CA VAL A 559 -3.44 0.80 -5.72
C VAL A 559 -4.85 1.19 -6.10
N ASN A 560 -5.23 0.89 -7.34
CA ASN A 560 -6.64 0.89 -7.76
C ASN A 560 -7.35 -0.31 -7.11
N VAL A 561 -8.59 -0.10 -6.69
CA VAL A 561 -9.45 -1.14 -6.14
C VAL A 561 -10.72 -1.26 -7.00
N PRO A 562 -11.42 -2.40 -6.99
CA PRO A 562 -12.65 -2.53 -7.76
C PRO A 562 -13.68 -1.44 -7.44
N ASN A 563 -14.41 -1.00 -8.47
CA ASN A 563 -15.54 -0.12 -8.30
C ASN A 563 -16.63 -0.82 -7.48
N GLN A 564 -17.31 -0.08 -6.62
CA GLN A 564 -18.40 -0.62 -5.79
C GLN A 564 -19.73 0.01 -6.19
N VAL A 565 -20.71 -0.85 -6.53
CA VAL A 565 -22.07 -0.42 -6.79
C VAL A 565 -22.72 -0.01 -5.45
N ASP A 566 -23.21 1.21 -5.37
CA ASP A 566 -23.84 1.76 -4.17
C ASP A 566 -24.88 2.81 -4.60
N ALA A 567 -26.12 2.59 -4.23
CA ALA A 567 -27.21 3.51 -4.56
C ALA A 567 -27.05 4.91 -3.94
N GLU A 568 -26.22 5.06 -2.92
CA GLU A 568 -25.90 6.35 -2.29
C GLU A 568 -24.74 7.07 -2.97
N ALA A 569 -24.05 6.41 -3.92
CA ALA A 569 -22.94 7.03 -4.64
C ALA A 569 -23.43 7.94 -5.76
N PRO A 570 -22.71 9.02 -6.08
CA PRO A 570 -22.94 9.80 -7.30
C PRO A 570 -22.90 8.90 -8.54
N GLY A 571 -24.01 8.83 -9.29
CA GLY A 571 -24.11 7.93 -10.46
C GLY A 571 -24.24 6.44 -10.11
N GLY A 572 -24.52 6.07 -8.85
CA GLY A 572 -24.74 4.68 -8.42
C GLY A 572 -23.46 3.84 -8.25
N VAL A 573 -22.27 4.43 -8.37
CA VAL A 573 -20.99 3.71 -8.29
C VAL A 573 -19.94 4.52 -7.54
N TRP A 574 -19.33 3.94 -6.53
CA TRP A 574 -18.10 4.46 -5.94
C TRP A 574 -16.90 4.06 -6.78
N GLN A 575 -16.23 5.09 -7.31
CA GLN A 575 -15.08 4.90 -8.16
C GLN A 575 -13.86 4.47 -7.32
N GLY A 576 -13.47 3.22 -7.42
CA GLY A 576 -12.25 2.66 -6.83
C GLY A 576 -11.09 2.60 -7.80
N HIS A 577 -11.38 2.65 -9.11
CA HIS A 577 -10.43 2.50 -10.21
C HIS A 577 -10.52 3.67 -11.18
N GLN A 578 -9.36 4.16 -11.62
CA GLN A 578 -9.23 5.18 -12.66
C GLN A 578 -8.11 4.78 -13.63
N ILE A 579 -8.45 4.60 -14.90
CA ILE A 579 -7.48 4.26 -15.96
C ILE A 579 -6.39 5.33 -16.05
N GLY A 580 -5.14 4.90 -16.20
CA GLY A 580 -3.96 5.75 -16.25
C GLY A 580 -3.49 6.29 -14.89
N SER A 581 -4.21 5.99 -13.80
CA SER A 581 -3.76 6.25 -12.44
C SER A 581 -3.22 4.97 -11.79
N VAL A 582 -2.34 5.15 -10.82
CA VAL A 582 -1.84 4.05 -9.96
C VAL A 582 -2.68 3.91 -8.67
N GLY A 583 -3.92 4.39 -8.70
CA GLY A 583 -4.87 4.32 -7.61
C GLY A 583 -4.69 5.40 -6.54
N ARG A 584 -5.39 5.22 -5.42
CA ARG A 584 -5.28 6.09 -4.26
C ARG A 584 -4.22 5.57 -3.29
N PRO A 585 -3.58 6.46 -2.48
CA PRO A 585 -2.66 6.03 -1.44
C PRO A 585 -3.35 5.08 -0.45
N LEU A 586 -2.63 4.07 0.00
CA LEU A 586 -3.11 3.17 1.03
C LEU A 586 -3.31 3.91 2.36
N ILE A 587 -4.16 3.37 3.22
CA ILE A 587 -4.45 3.94 4.53
C ILE A 587 -3.15 4.09 5.33
N GLY A 588 -2.94 5.27 5.95
CA GLY A 588 -1.75 5.53 6.75
C GLY A 588 -0.52 5.89 5.92
N ILE A 589 -0.70 6.24 4.65
CA ILE A 589 0.34 6.84 3.80
C ILE A 589 0.00 8.30 3.52
N ALA A 590 0.91 9.19 3.86
CA ALA A 590 0.86 10.58 3.48
C ALA A 590 1.70 10.85 2.23
N LEU A 591 1.22 11.73 1.38
CA LEU A 591 1.87 12.16 0.15
C LEU A 591 2.00 13.68 0.12
N ARG A 592 3.07 14.18 -0.50
CA ARG A 592 3.21 15.57 -0.92
C ARG A 592 4.05 15.65 -2.18
N PHE A 593 3.94 16.74 -2.88
CA PHE A 593 4.64 16.97 -4.14
C PHE A 593 5.53 18.19 -3.96
N ARG A 594 6.77 18.08 -4.41
CA ARG A 594 7.76 19.13 -4.27
C ARG A 594 8.21 19.61 -5.64
N ASP A 595 8.28 20.92 -5.79
CA ASP A 595 8.88 21.54 -6.96
C ASP A 595 10.36 21.18 -7.05
N ILE A 596 10.83 20.84 -8.24
CA ILE A 596 12.21 20.36 -8.46
C ILE A 596 13.21 21.51 -8.37
N ASP A 597 12.80 22.70 -8.81
CA ASP A 597 13.67 23.88 -8.92
C ASP A 597 13.65 24.72 -7.63
N THR A 598 12.46 25.03 -7.11
CA THR A 598 12.30 25.88 -5.92
C THR A 598 12.36 25.11 -4.62
N ASN A 599 12.23 23.77 -4.69
CA ASN A 599 12.12 22.88 -3.52
C ASN A 599 10.91 23.19 -2.60
N GLU A 600 9.92 23.95 -3.08
CA GLU A 600 8.69 24.26 -2.37
C GLU A 600 7.66 23.13 -2.47
N ILE A 601 6.74 23.05 -1.50
CA ILE A 601 5.62 22.12 -1.56
C ILE A 601 4.57 22.67 -2.51
N LEU A 602 4.20 21.87 -3.51
CA LEU A 602 3.26 22.23 -4.55
C LEU A 602 1.81 22.11 -4.08
N ALA A 603 0.94 22.94 -4.65
CA ALA A 603 -0.50 22.84 -4.48
C ALA A 603 -1.06 21.53 -5.11
N PRO A 604 -2.24 21.05 -4.66
CA PRO A 604 -2.90 19.90 -5.25
C PRO A 604 -3.10 20.05 -6.77
N GLY A 605 -2.93 18.95 -7.50
CA GLY A 605 -3.08 18.89 -8.96
C GLY A 605 -1.82 19.21 -9.74
N GLN A 606 -0.82 19.84 -9.13
CA GLN A 606 0.46 20.12 -9.77
C GLN A 606 1.37 18.88 -9.76
N THR A 607 2.17 18.73 -10.81
CA THR A 607 3.15 17.66 -10.93
C THR A 607 4.47 18.06 -10.29
N GLY A 608 4.98 17.22 -9.38
CA GLY A 608 6.26 17.45 -8.71
C GLY A 608 6.89 16.15 -8.24
N LEU A 609 8.04 16.28 -7.58
CA LEU A 609 8.74 15.16 -6.96
C LEU A 609 7.87 14.59 -5.83
N LEU A 610 7.51 13.31 -5.96
CA LEU A 610 6.70 12.63 -4.97
C LEU A 610 7.51 12.35 -3.72
N GLU A 611 7.05 12.86 -2.59
CA GLU A 611 7.53 12.53 -1.26
C GLU A 611 6.44 11.76 -0.51
N VAL A 612 6.83 10.67 0.16
CA VAL A 612 5.91 9.79 0.89
C VAL A 612 6.33 9.62 2.35
N ARG A 613 5.35 9.48 3.23
CA ARG A 613 5.54 9.24 4.66
C ARG A 613 4.54 8.19 5.14
N GLY A 614 5.00 7.24 5.95
CA GLY A 614 4.18 6.18 6.54
C GLY A 614 5.02 5.14 7.25
N GLU A 615 4.40 4.31 8.06
CA GLU A 615 5.09 3.26 8.83
C GLU A 615 5.64 2.11 7.97
N ASN A 616 5.23 2.04 6.71
CA ASN A 616 5.76 1.11 5.71
C ASN A 616 7.04 1.59 5.03
N ILE A 617 7.47 2.83 5.30
CA ILE A 617 8.70 3.39 4.72
C ILE A 617 9.91 2.86 5.50
N PHE A 618 10.94 2.42 4.78
CA PHE A 618 12.17 1.85 5.30
C PHE A 618 12.90 2.81 6.27
N ASN A 619 13.77 2.24 7.10
CA ASN A 619 14.50 3.06 8.07
C ASN A 619 15.80 3.62 7.49
N HIS A 620 16.55 2.84 6.71
CA HIS A 620 17.83 3.26 6.14
C HIS A 620 18.33 2.30 5.04
N TYR A 621 19.25 2.79 4.22
CA TYR A 621 20.08 1.95 3.34
C TYR A 621 21.23 1.34 4.14
N LEU A 622 21.47 0.05 3.93
CA LEU A 622 22.51 -0.71 4.62
C LEU A 622 23.90 -0.10 4.34
N SER A 623 24.58 0.26 5.41
CA SER A 623 25.95 0.82 5.37
C SER A 623 26.11 2.08 4.49
N ASP A 624 25.01 2.80 4.22
CA ASP A 624 25.02 4.01 3.41
C ASP A 624 24.24 5.16 4.08
N PRO A 625 24.81 5.77 5.12
CA PRO A 625 24.13 6.88 5.83
C PRO A 625 24.03 8.15 4.99
N HIS A 626 24.88 8.34 3.98
CA HIS A 626 24.82 9.51 3.08
C HIS A 626 23.55 9.45 2.24
N ARG A 627 23.38 8.38 1.46
CA ARG A 627 22.16 8.19 0.64
C ARG A 627 20.90 8.11 1.49
N THR A 628 20.99 7.60 2.72
CA THR A 628 19.84 7.57 3.65
C THR A 628 19.39 8.99 3.97
N ARG A 629 20.30 9.90 4.32
CA ARG A 629 19.98 11.30 4.62
C ARG A 629 19.47 12.07 3.40
N GLU A 630 19.97 11.78 2.20
CA GLU A 630 19.46 12.38 0.96
C GLU A 630 18.04 11.92 0.62
N ALA A 631 17.75 10.64 0.87
CA ALA A 631 16.47 10.04 0.55
C ALA A 631 15.39 10.31 1.61
N LEU A 632 15.77 10.34 2.90
CA LEU A 632 14.86 10.57 4.02
C LEU A 632 15.12 11.96 4.64
N VAL A 633 14.24 12.91 4.35
CA VAL A 633 14.33 14.28 4.82
C VAL A 633 13.11 14.60 5.68
N ASP A 634 13.31 14.95 6.95
CA ASP A 634 12.25 15.28 7.91
C ASP A 634 11.14 14.20 8.01
N GLY A 635 11.54 12.94 7.92
CA GLY A 635 10.61 11.80 7.95
C GLY A 635 9.84 11.56 6.65
N TRP A 636 10.18 12.27 5.58
CA TRP A 636 9.64 12.06 4.22
C TRP A 636 10.66 11.39 3.34
N TYR A 637 10.23 10.33 2.66
CA TYR A 637 11.04 9.64 1.66
C TYR A 637 10.83 10.26 0.28
N ARG A 638 11.91 10.70 -0.35
CA ARG A 638 11.97 11.21 -1.73
C ARG A 638 12.03 10.03 -2.69
N THR A 639 10.96 9.75 -3.39
CA THR A 639 10.87 8.55 -4.24
C THR A 639 11.74 8.61 -5.49
N GLY A 640 12.07 9.80 -5.95
CA GLY A 640 12.70 10.03 -7.25
C GLY A 640 11.70 9.94 -8.42
N ASP A 641 10.42 9.73 -8.15
CA ASP A 641 9.35 9.70 -9.14
C ASP A 641 8.62 11.04 -9.17
N LEU A 642 8.25 11.50 -10.35
CA LEU A 642 7.39 12.66 -10.56
C LEU A 642 5.94 12.22 -10.64
N ALA A 643 5.09 12.89 -9.89
CA ALA A 643 3.69 12.53 -9.82
C ALA A 643 2.80 13.73 -9.52
N ARG A 644 1.50 13.55 -9.71
CA ARG A 644 0.45 14.47 -9.26
C ARG A 644 -0.72 13.69 -8.69
N MET A 645 -1.52 14.32 -7.87
CA MET A 645 -2.78 13.78 -7.35
C MET A 645 -3.93 14.65 -7.86
N ASP A 646 -5.00 14.00 -8.37
CA ASP A 646 -6.21 14.71 -8.77
C ASP A 646 -7.12 15.04 -7.56
N GLU A 647 -8.23 15.73 -7.84
CA GLU A 647 -9.21 16.12 -6.82
C GLU A 647 -9.91 14.92 -6.19
N ASN A 648 -9.98 13.79 -6.91
CA ASN A 648 -10.56 12.54 -6.44
C ASN A 648 -9.57 11.70 -5.60
N GLY A 649 -8.31 12.17 -5.47
CA GLY A 649 -7.26 11.52 -4.72
C GLY A 649 -6.54 10.40 -5.48
N PHE A 650 -6.74 10.26 -6.79
CA PHE A 650 -5.98 9.33 -7.60
C PHE A 650 -4.60 9.88 -7.92
N LEU A 651 -3.59 9.02 -7.80
CA LEU A 651 -2.19 9.31 -8.06
C LEU A 651 -1.83 8.98 -9.51
N TYR A 652 -1.20 9.90 -10.21
CA TYR A 652 -0.71 9.75 -11.57
C TYR A 652 0.80 9.91 -11.61
N LEU A 653 1.50 8.90 -12.12
CA LEU A 653 2.94 8.97 -12.30
C LEU A 653 3.29 9.62 -13.63
N ALA A 654 4.10 10.66 -13.59
CA ALA A 654 4.64 11.29 -14.79
C ALA A 654 5.93 10.59 -15.29
N GLY A 655 6.67 9.93 -14.38
CA GLY A 655 7.88 9.18 -14.67
C GLY A 655 8.95 9.37 -13.59
N ARG A 656 10.13 8.78 -13.80
CA ARG A 656 11.28 8.96 -12.91
C ARG A 656 12.06 10.22 -13.25
N LEU A 657 12.49 10.98 -12.25
CA LEU A 657 13.31 12.19 -12.43
C LEU A 657 14.56 11.92 -13.30
N SER A 658 15.18 10.75 -13.13
CA SER A 658 16.30 10.30 -13.97
C SER A 658 15.95 9.97 -15.44
N ARG A 659 14.67 10.02 -15.78
CA ARG A 659 14.11 9.80 -17.13
C ARG A 659 13.48 11.06 -17.71
N PHE A 660 13.93 12.20 -17.24
CA PHE A 660 13.59 13.51 -17.78
C PHE A 660 14.87 14.24 -18.19
N SER A 661 14.73 15.13 -19.15
CA SER A 661 15.76 16.08 -19.55
C SER A 661 15.24 17.49 -19.40
N LYS A 662 16.07 18.38 -18.89
CA LYS A 662 15.71 19.81 -18.80
C LYS A 662 16.23 20.55 -20.04
N ILE A 663 15.33 20.85 -20.97
CA ILE A 663 15.66 21.45 -22.26
C ILE A 663 15.03 22.84 -22.33
N GLY A 664 15.87 23.87 -22.39
CA GLY A 664 15.38 25.25 -22.42
C GLY A 664 14.49 25.62 -21.23
N GLY A 665 14.72 25.02 -20.07
CA GLY A 665 13.93 25.23 -18.86
C GLY A 665 12.70 24.30 -18.71
N GLU A 666 12.35 23.54 -19.74
CA GLU A 666 11.20 22.63 -19.73
C GLU A 666 11.60 21.20 -19.41
N MET A 667 10.84 20.51 -18.57
CA MET A 667 11.03 19.10 -18.18
C MET A 667 10.41 18.19 -19.24
N VAL A 668 11.26 17.49 -19.99
CA VAL A 668 10.87 16.64 -21.12
C VAL A 668 10.94 15.16 -20.73
N PRO A 669 9.81 14.43 -20.68
CA PRO A 669 9.76 13.04 -20.26
C PRO A 669 10.22 12.09 -21.38
N HIS A 670 11.27 11.31 -21.15
CA HIS A 670 11.83 10.37 -22.14
C HIS A 670 10.81 9.30 -22.55
N GLY A 671 10.04 8.74 -21.58
CA GLY A 671 9.08 7.68 -21.85
C GLY A 671 7.94 8.10 -22.79
N THR A 672 7.49 9.35 -22.72
CA THR A 672 6.45 9.89 -23.63
C THR A 672 6.98 9.93 -25.07
N ILE A 673 8.23 10.34 -25.25
CA ILE A 673 8.86 10.38 -26.57
C ILE A 673 9.07 8.98 -27.12
N GLU A 674 9.53 8.04 -26.29
CA GLU A 674 9.70 6.63 -26.67
C GLU A 674 8.39 6.04 -27.18
N GLN A 675 7.30 6.24 -26.45
CA GLN A 675 5.97 5.77 -26.85
C GLN A 675 5.51 6.40 -28.16
N ALA A 676 5.75 7.69 -28.34
CA ALA A 676 5.39 8.37 -29.58
C ALA A 676 6.21 7.85 -30.78
N ILE A 677 7.51 7.58 -30.59
CA ILE A 677 8.36 6.98 -31.64
C ILE A 677 7.87 5.57 -31.98
N LEU A 678 7.59 4.73 -30.97
CA LEU A 678 7.06 3.38 -31.19
C LEU A 678 5.71 3.41 -31.94
N LYS A 679 4.88 4.40 -31.68
CA LYS A 679 3.61 4.59 -32.38
C LYS A 679 3.83 4.97 -33.85
N VAL A 680 4.74 5.92 -34.12
CA VAL A 680 5.10 6.35 -35.49
C VAL A 680 5.65 5.19 -36.30
N LEU A 681 6.41 4.29 -35.65
CA LEU A 681 7.04 3.13 -36.29
C LEU A 681 6.14 1.88 -36.33
N ASN A 682 4.90 1.93 -35.82
CA ASN A 682 3.99 0.78 -35.64
C ASN A 682 4.62 -0.40 -34.87
N LEU A 683 5.46 -0.10 -33.88
CA LEU A 683 6.17 -1.07 -33.03
C LEU A 683 5.59 -1.16 -31.62
N GLN A 684 4.35 -0.72 -31.42
CA GLN A 684 3.66 -0.88 -30.17
C GLN A 684 3.53 -2.37 -29.81
N GLY A 685 3.92 -2.74 -28.59
CA GLY A 685 3.90 -4.13 -28.15
C GLY A 685 5.08 -4.99 -28.59
N ALA A 686 6.19 -4.39 -29.06
CA ALA A 686 7.43 -5.12 -29.31
C ALA A 686 7.86 -5.92 -28.07
N ALA A 687 8.27 -7.17 -28.27
CA ALA A 687 8.68 -8.08 -27.18
C ALA A 687 10.01 -7.64 -26.51
N GLU A 688 10.84 -6.88 -27.21
CA GLU A 688 12.14 -6.41 -26.76
C GLU A 688 12.20 -4.88 -26.80
N ILE A 689 13.04 -4.31 -25.93
CA ILE A 689 13.32 -2.86 -25.94
C ILE A 689 14.24 -2.54 -27.12
N VAL A 690 13.66 -2.00 -28.18
CA VAL A 690 14.36 -1.70 -29.44
C VAL A 690 14.88 -0.27 -29.51
N LEU A 691 14.38 0.63 -28.67
CA LEU A 691 14.82 2.01 -28.56
C LEU A 691 14.69 2.54 -27.14
N ALA A 692 15.51 3.55 -26.82
CA ALA A 692 15.40 4.32 -25.58
C ALA A 692 15.85 5.77 -25.81
N VAL A 693 15.23 6.70 -25.09
CA VAL A 693 15.60 8.12 -25.11
C VAL A 693 16.48 8.44 -23.91
N SER A 694 17.52 9.21 -24.15
CA SER A 694 18.41 9.79 -23.15
C SER A 694 18.73 11.23 -23.53
N SER A 695 19.67 11.86 -22.84
CA SER A 695 20.17 13.19 -23.17
C SER A 695 21.68 13.28 -23.14
N GLN A 696 22.16 14.30 -23.81
CA GLN A 696 23.56 14.77 -23.67
C GLN A 696 23.56 16.28 -23.36
N VAL A 697 24.64 16.80 -22.84
CA VAL A 697 24.79 18.22 -22.54
C VAL A 697 24.75 19.05 -23.84
N ASP A 698 23.97 20.13 -23.83
CA ASP A 698 23.88 21.12 -24.90
C ASP A 698 24.24 22.50 -24.33
N PRO A 699 25.27 23.19 -24.86
CA PRO A 699 25.71 24.47 -24.30
C PRO A 699 24.67 25.60 -24.35
N GLN A 700 23.68 25.52 -25.26
CA GLN A 700 22.68 26.58 -25.42
C GLN A 700 21.40 26.29 -24.70
N LYS A 701 21.01 25.01 -24.56
CA LYS A 701 19.72 24.60 -24.05
C LYS A 701 19.78 23.77 -22.76
N GLY A 702 20.97 23.58 -22.20
CA GLY A 702 21.26 22.72 -21.07
C GLY A 702 21.41 21.26 -21.48
N GLU A 703 20.36 20.67 -22.03
CA GLU A 703 20.38 19.29 -22.54
C GLU A 703 19.74 19.19 -23.93
N GLN A 704 20.09 18.14 -24.67
CA GLN A 704 19.41 17.77 -25.91
C GLN A 704 19.13 16.26 -25.92
N LEU A 705 18.00 15.89 -26.51
CA LEU A 705 17.56 14.50 -26.57
C LEU A 705 18.37 13.68 -27.56
N VAL A 706 18.67 12.45 -27.18
CA VAL A 706 19.35 11.43 -27.99
C VAL A 706 18.49 10.16 -27.97
N VAL A 707 18.11 9.66 -29.14
CA VAL A 707 17.46 8.36 -29.30
C VAL A 707 18.53 7.30 -29.56
N LEU A 708 18.64 6.32 -28.68
CA LEU A 708 19.45 5.11 -28.90
C LEU A 708 18.53 4.01 -29.45
N HIS A 709 18.95 3.33 -30.53
CA HIS A 709 18.12 2.30 -31.18
C HIS A 709 18.96 1.15 -31.73
N THR A 710 18.39 -0.06 -31.83
CA THR A 710 19.07 -1.26 -32.35
C THR A 710 18.73 -1.57 -33.79
N MET A 711 17.65 -0.99 -34.35
CA MET A 711 17.13 -1.24 -35.68
C MET A 711 17.56 -0.17 -36.68
N ASP A 712 17.39 -0.41 -37.96
CA ASP A 712 17.50 0.64 -38.96
C ASP A 712 16.28 1.57 -38.88
N MET A 713 16.54 2.87 -38.78
CA MET A 713 15.53 3.89 -38.54
C MET A 713 15.81 5.12 -39.40
N ASP A 714 14.81 5.58 -40.13
CA ASP A 714 14.85 6.87 -40.81
C ASP A 714 14.49 7.99 -39.79
N ALA A 715 15.51 8.69 -39.34
CA ALA A 715 15.38 9.76 -38.36
C ALA A 715 14.50 10.90 -38.84
N GLU A 716 14.51 11.24 -40.13
CA GLU A 716 13.70 12.33 -40.68
C GLU A 716 12.23 11.94 -40.76
N MET A 717 11.93 10.70 -41.11
CA MET A 717 10.56 10.18 -41.06
C MET A 717 10.02 10.20 -39.62
N VAL A 718 10.81 9.77 -38.66
CA VAL A 718 10.42 9.77 -37.24
C VAL A 718 10.16 11.19 -36.74
N LYS A 719 11.06 12.14 -37.02
CA LYS A 719 10.87 13.56 -36.65
C LYS A 719 9.57 14.14 -37.20
N LYS A 720 9.32 13.93 -38.49
CA LYS A 720 8.06 14.37 -39.14
C LYS A 720 6.85 13.72 -38.52
N GLY A 721 6.93 12.42 -38.23
CA GLY A 721 5.84 11.68 -37.57
C GLY A 721 5.54 12.18 -36.15
N LEU A 722 6.57 12.52 -35.37
CA LEU A 722 6.39 13.09 -34.02
C LEU A 722 5.73 14.47 -34.05
N VAL A 723 6.12 15.34 -35.00
CA VAL A 723 5.49 16.64 -35.20
C VAL A 723 4.04 16.47 -35.64
N ALA A 724 3.76 15.56 -36.58
CA ALA A 724 2.41 15.25 -37.02
C ALA A 724 1.52 14.65 -35.90
N ALA A 725 2.13 13.93 -34.95
CA ALA A 725 1.47 13.42 -33.76
C ALA A 725 1.21 14.50 -32.68
N GLY A 726 1.61 15.77 -32.93
CA GLY A 726 1.35 16.90 -32.04
C GLY A 726 2.38 17.09 -30.91
N LEU A 727 3.55 16.46 -30.98
CA LEU A 727 4.59 16.70 -29.99
C LEU A 727 5.17 18.13 -30.15
N PRO A 728 5.41 18.82 -29.02
CA PRO A 728 6.11 20.10 -29.05
C PRO A 728 7.47 19.99 -29.76
N ASN A 729 7.87 21.00 -30.53
CA ASN A 729 9.13 20.98 -31.25
C ASN A 729 10.37 20.76 -30.34
N LEU A 730 10.27 21.20 -29.09
CA LEU A 730 11.31 21.03 -28.07
C LEU A 730 11.49 19.56 -27.66
N TRP A 731 10.45 18.76 -27.80
CA TRP A 731 10.41 17.33 -27.43
C TRP A 731 10.83 16.43 -28.60
N VAL A 732 11.03 16.97 -29.81
CA VAL A 732 11.46 16.20 -30.96
C VAL A 732 12.96 15.97 -30.89
N PRO A 733 13.44 14.69 -30.76
CA PRO A 733 14.85 14.39 -30.67
C PRO A 733 15.61 14.81 -31.93
N LYS A 734 16.79 15.40 -31.76
CA LYS A 734 17.64 15.80 -32.88
C LYS A 734 18.67 14.73 -33.25
N LEU A 735 19.07 13.94 -32.28
CA LEU A 735 20.12 12.95 -32.43
C LEU A 735 19.56 11.53 -32.35
N PHE A 736 19.98 10.69 -33.29
CA PHE A 736 19.63 9.27 -33.33
C PHE A 736 20.98 8.50 -33.46
N LYS A 737 21.20 7.56 -32.54
CA LYS A 737 22.42 6.75 -32.48
C LYS A 737 22.07 5.27 -32.50
N LYS A 738 22.54 4.54 -33.52
CA LYS A 738 22.41 3.09 -33.57
C LYS A 738 23.38 2.44 -32.60
N VAL A 739 22.91 1.50 -31.81
CA VAL A 739 23.69 0.70 -30.87
C VAL A 739 23.54 -0.79 -31.18
N PRO A 740 24.57 -1.61 -30.95
CA PRO A 740 24.49 -3.05 -31.25
C PRO A 740 23.45 -3.78 -30.41
N LYS A 741 23.28 -3.36 -29.17
CA LYS A 741 22.34 -3.93 -28.20
C LYS A 741 21.91 -2.86 -27.21
N MET A 742 20.63 -2.90 -26.82
CA MET A 742 20.15 -2.03 -25.73
C MET A 742 20.79 -2.44 -24.40
N PRO A 743 21.23 -1.45 -23.58
CA PRO A 743 21.77 -1.72 -22.26
C PRO A 743 20.61 -2.09 -21.31
N ILE A 744 20.53 -3.37 -20.96
CA ILE A 744 19.48 -3.92 -20.10
C ILE A 744 20.13 -4.60 -18.89
N LEU A 745 19.65 -4.28 -17.70
CA LEU A 745 20.03 -4.94 -16.45
C LEU A 745 19.51 -6.38 -16.41
N GLY A 746 20.09 -7.24 -15.57
CA GLY A 746 19.63 -8.60 -15.36
C GLY A 746 18.16 -8.72 -14.88
N THR A 747 17.56 -7.62 -14.46
CA THR A 747 16.14 -7.49 -14.11
C THR A 747 15.22 -7.22 -15.31
N GLY A 748 15.74 -7.10 -16.52
CA GLY A 748 14.98 -6.72 -17.71
C GLY A 748 14.77 -5.23 -17.91
N LYS A 749 15.20 -4.37 -16.96
CA LYS A 749 15.07 -2.91 -17.03
C LYS A 749 16.27 -2.27 -17.74
N LEU A 750 16.04 -1.09 -18.33
CA LEU A 750 17.12 -0.30 -18.93
C LEU A 750 18.21 0.06 -17.90
N ASP A 751 19.47 -0.12 -18.26
CA ASP A 751 20.62 0.43 -17.53
C ASP A 751 20.79 1.90 -17.89
N LEU A 752 20.26 2.79 -17.07
CA LEU A 752 20.23 4.22 -17.34
C LEU A 752 21.63 4.85 -17.36
N ASN A 753 22.58 4.32 -16.58
CA ASN A 753 23.94 4.84 -16.56
C ASN A 753 24.67 4.53 -17.87
N THR A 754 24.60 3.27 -18.32
CA THR A 754 25.16 2.88 -19.61
C THR A 754 24.44 3.60 -20.75
N LEU A 755 23.11 3.78 -20.65
CA LEU A 755 22.32 4.53 -21.62
C LEU A 755 22.80 5.98 -21.73
N LYS A 756 23.00 6.67 -20.60
CA LYS A 756 23.48 8.06 -20.57
C LYS A 756 24.90 8.19 -21.16
N ARG A 757 25.80 7.29 -20.78
CA ARG A 757 27.16 7.24 -21.34
C ARG A 757 27.15 7.01 -22.86
N LEU A 758 26.32 6.10 -23.38
CA LEU A 758 26.17 5.86 -24.82
C LEU A 758 25.57 7.07 -25.55
N ALA A 759 24.72 7.81 -24.89
CA ALA A 759 24.16 9.05 -25.42
C ALA A 759 25.22 10.16 -25.55
N GLY A 760 26.31 10.11 -24.79
CA GLY A 760 27.37 11.11 -24.78
C GLY A 760 27.30 12.07 -23.59
N GLY A 761 26.69 11.60 -22.50
CA GLY A 761 26.55 12.34 -21.23
C GLY A 761 27.56 11.86 -20.19
#